data_218301153b314f486663a05b3b9cc4bb
#
_entry.id   218301153b314f486663a05b3b9cc4bb
#
_cell.length_a   1.000
_cell.length_b   1.000
_cell.length_c   1.000
_cell.angle_alpha   90.00
_cell.angle_beta   90.00
_cell.angle_gamma   90.00
#
_symmetry.space_group_name_H-M   'P 1'
#
loop_
_entity.id
_entity.type
_entity.pdbx_description
1 polymer ?
#
loop_
_entity_poly.entity_id
_entity_poly.type
_entity_poly.pdbx_seq_one_letter_code
_entity_poly.pdbx_strand_id
1 'polypeptide(L)'
;LVELADSGQWERLLLVANRRAEQLPLQPEEALLAAAAARAVGDRPAELRHLRRAAGGGPLADVARLELAEALVGSEPAQALDLALPFLGTAETGPMREAAVAVAADALSIGVDAAARSAVERSLRRLPDELRRRLELPLARIDARGGRARLVRLLHAASGDLVALEAARTLQGLGDLTAEERWLVANSLFQHALYREAEQIFDELDGTTSHAIPSWEVAFLAGRCAFREGRWDEAAARYRVALTRASGAERRAELDVHLARAHELAGRLDDAVEPAVRAVTTRPSDDRRLFLARLRLRLDQPEQARAGIEQLRGRSARARGELLLATYDLRHQRWEAARRRLEAMHGGPARGPAAVLAAGLAIDAGDAAAAVQLLDRAAGTLDPFWAERARAQMARLDQAVLGAWRERCATALAAAEPAARRPLLARWAALELDPEVLARLQQEAGASAGLLDDGLTPVFPDGPAERLWRSGLRRGAARWDPAGFPRRSAAEALWTAEQLLEYGAPERGLRAADAAWRMAGADLPARAYPERLQRALHPLPFPGPTWRSAVAAEVPWTLVSGVAREESRWEAAAISEVGARGLMQLMPATADGVAALHGLPPPTLERLFEPELSLELGARELGRLYRAFESQPAPAAAAYNAGEAQARLWLAECGAPCPSERYVVSISFSVTSRYTRDVLAAAATYGELYGARPPLASDRAVEQGLPAAAAVINGRGSE
;
A
#
# COMPACT_ATOMS: atom_id res chain seq x y z
N LEU A 1 -7.37 -9.42 37.57
CA LEU A 1 -7.63 -8.36 36.58
C LEU A 1 -7.15 -8.77 35.18
N VAL A 2 -5.94 -9.35 35.06
CA VAL A 2 -5.37 -9.78 33.77
C VAL A 2 -6.28 -10.79 33.06
N GLU A 3 -6.75 -11.83 33.75
CA GLU A 3 -7.67 -12.83 33.18
C GLU A 3 -9.00 -12.23 32.67
N LEU A 4 -9.49 -11.19 33.34
CA LEU A 4 -10.71 -10.49 32.92
C LEU A 4 -10.41 -9.61 31.66
N ALA A 5 -9.21 -9.05 31.55
CA ALA A 5 -8.76 -8.34 30.36
C ALA A 5 -8.59 -9.28 29.16
N ASP A 6 -7.91 -10.40 29.35
CA ASP A 6 -7.69 -11.42 28.32
C ASP A 6 -9.02 -12.03 27.82
N SER A 7 -10.04 -12.09 28.68
CA SER A 7 -11.40 -12.54 28.30
C SER A 7 -12.33 -11.41 27.82
N GLY A 8 -11.86 -10.15 27.72
CA GLY A 8 -12.65 -9.02 27.26
C GLY A 8 -13.79 -8.57 28.20
N GLN A 9 -13.77 -9.00 29.46
CA GLN A 9 -14.82 -8.68 30.46
C GLN A 9 -14.58 -7.31 31.11
N TRP A 10 -14.58 -6.24 30.32
CA TRP A 10 -14.17 -4.90 30.72
C TRP A 10 -15.02 -4.29 31.84
N GLU A 11 -16.36 -4.43 31.79
CA GLU A 11 -17.26 -3.95 32.84
C GLU A 11 -16.96 -4.61 34.19
N ARG A 12 -16.77 -5.94 34.16
CA ARG A 12 -16.44 -6.71 35.34
C ARG A 12 -15.06 -6.38 35.87
N LEU A 13 -14.09 -6.18 34.99
CA LEU A 13 -12.75 -5.75 35.35
C LEU A 13 -12.80 -4.42 36.07
N LEU A 14 -13.50 -3.42 35.50
CA LEU A 14 -13.62 -2.09 36.11
C LEU A 14 -14.31 -2.15 37.48
N LEU A 15 -15.37 -2.94 37.62
CA LEU A 15 -16.05 -3.14 38.91
C LEU A 15 -15.13 -3.73 39.98
N VAL A 16 -14.35 -4.77 39.63
CA VAL A 16 -13.40 -5.42 40.55
C VAL A 16 -12.27 -4.46 40.91
N ALA A 17 -11.73 -3.71 39.92
CA ALA A 17 -10.68 -2.73 40.14
C ALA A 17 -11.14 -1.59 41.08
N ASN A 18 -12.34 -1.04 40.87
CA ASN A 18 -12.90 0.02 41.70
C ASN A 18 -13.12 -0.47 43.16
N ARG A 19 -13.72 -1.66 43.36
CA ARG A 19 -13.89 -2.24 44.71
C ARG A 19 -12.54 -2.47 45.41
N ARG A 20 -11.55 -2.95 44.68
CA ARG A 20 -10.22 -3.16 45.24
C ARG A 20 -9.57 -1.82 45.61
N ALA A 21 -9.74 -0.77 44.77
CA ALA A 21 -9.24 0.57 45.03
C ALA A 21 -9.85 1.23 46.29
N GLU A 22 -11.05 0.83 46.72
CA GLU A 22 -11.67 1.25 48.00
C GLU A 22 -10.96 0.67 49.20
N GLN A 23 -10.36 -0.51 49.07
CA GLN A 23 -9.71 -1.23 50.16
C GLN A 23 -8.20 -0.96 50.22
N LEU A 24 -7.55 -1.01 49.06
CA LEU A 24 -6.11 -0.82 48.88
C LEU A 24 -5.83 -0.07 47.60
N PRO A 25 -4.86 0.84 47.59
CA PRO A 25 -4.46 1.54 46.37
C PRO A 25 -4.00 0.56 45.30
N LEU A 26 -4.56 0.63 44.09
CA LEU A 26 -4.10 -0.15 42.96
C LEU A 26 -2.62 0.11 42.67
N GLN A 27 -1.88 -0.93 42.29
CA GLN A 27 -0.54 -0.76 41.71
C GLN A 27 -0.63 0.00 40.38
N PRO A 28 0.44 0.70 39.93
CA PRO A 28 0.41 1.48 38.68
C PRO A 28 -0.06 0.68 37.48
N GLU A 29 0.39 -0.55 37.31
CA GLU A 29 0.01 -1.45 36.22
C GLU A 29 -1.48 -1.84 36.30
N GLU A 30 -1.98 -2.12 37.50
CA GLU A 30 -3.41 -2.41 37.73
C GLU A 30 -4.27 -1.20 37.47
N ALA A 31 -3.78 0.01 37.81
CA ALA A 31 -4.47 1.26 37.52
C ALA A 31 -4.52 1.53 35.99
N LEU A 32 -3.44 1.25 35.26
CA LEU A 32 -3.42 1.37 33.80
C LEU A 32 -4.40 0.40 33.14
N LEU A 33 -4.49 -0.84 33.64
CA LEU A 33 -5.47 -1.82 33.19
C LEU A 33 -6.92 -1.40 33.48
N ALA A 34 -7.15 -0.84 34.68
CA ALA A 34 -8.46 -0.28 35.04
C ALA A 34 -8.85 0.93 34.18
N ALA A 35 -7.87 1.77 33.80
CA ALA A 35 -8.09 2.86 32.85
C ALA A 35 -8.50 2.36 31.46
N ALA A 36 -7.83 1.31 30.97
CA ALA A 36 -8.21 0.69 29.70
C ALA A 36 -9.65 0.12 29.75
N ALA A 37 -10.03 -0.49 30.88
CA ALA A 37 -11.39 -0.97 31.06
C ALA A 37 -12.42 0.17 31.13
N ALA A 38 -12.11 1.25 31.84
CA ALA A 38 -12.97 2.43 31.92
C ALA A 38 -13.18 3.08 30.54
N ARG A 39 -12.13 3.15 29.72
CA ARG A 39 -12.21 3.60 28.32
C ARG A 39 -13.12 2.68 27.50
N ALA A 40 -12.97 1.38 27.64
CA ALA A 40 -13.76 0.38 26.89
C ALA A 40 -15.25 0.46 27.18
N VAL A 41 -15.64 0.82 28.44
CA VAL A 41 -17.04 0.97 28.84
C VAL A 41 -17.56 2.43 28.75
N GLY A 42 -16.72 3.37 28.32
CA GLY A 42 -17.10 4.77 28.17
C GLY A 42 -17.12 5.60 29.48
N ASP A 43 -16.59 5.08 30.60
CA ASP A 43 -16.52 5.81 31.88
C ASP A 43 -15.29 6.73 31.91
N ARG A 44 -15.45 7.90 31.30
CA ARG A 44 -14.38 8.92 31.20
C ARG A 44 -13.84 9.40 32.56
N PRO A 45 -14.68 9.71 33.58
CA PRO A 45 -14.19 10.05 34.91
C PRO A 45 -13.32 8.96 35.55
N ALA A 46 -13.71 7.71 35.43
CA ALA A 46 -12.93 6.58 35.95
C ALA A 46 -11.60 6.43 35.18
N GLU A 47 -11.63 6.54 33.86
CA GLU A 47 -10.42 6.51 33.02
C GLU A 47 -9.39 7.54 33.50
N LEU A 48 -9.78 8.79 33.65
CA LEU A 48 -8.87 9.86 34.09
C LEU A 48 -8.34 9.65 35.52
N ARG A 49 -9.19 9.15 36.44
CA ARG A 49 -8.72 8.81 37.79
C ARG A 49 -7.63 7.76 37.79
N HIS A 50 -7.86 6.68 37.05
CA HIS A 50 -6.93 5.56 36.98
C HIS A 50 -5.64 5.92 36.21
N LEU A 51 -5.74 6.70 35.12
CA LEU A 51 -4.58 7.21 34.41
C LEU A 51 -3.70 8.13 35.29
N ARG A 52 -4.30 9.08 36.03
CA ARG A 52 -3.56 9.94 36.96
C ARG A 52 -2.80 9.13 38.02
N ARG A 53 -3.42 8.04 38.50
CA ARG A 53 -2.77 7.16 39.44
C ARG A 53 -1.59 6.40 38.82
N ALA A 54 -1.79 5.82 37.64
CA ALA A 54 -0.76 5.07 36.92
C ALA A 54 0.42 5.99 36.50
N ALA A 55 0.15 7.23 36.13
CA ALA A 55 1.15 8.24 35.78
C ALA A 55 2.03 8.71 36.94
N GLY A 56 1.60 8.48 38.19
CA GLY A 56 2.30 8.89 39.41
C GLY A 56 3.57 8.12 39.70
N GLY A 57 3.84 7.00 39.05
CA GLY A 57 5.07 6.21 39.25
C GLY A 57 4.97 4.80 38.67
N GLY A 58 6.08 4.05 38.82
CA GLY A 58 6.19 2.69 38.31
C GLY A 58 6.76 2.57 36.89
N PRO A 59 7.02 1.33 36.46
CA PRO A 59 7.72 1.05 35.19
C PRO A 59 6.96 1.47 33.93
N LEU A 60 5.62 1.63 34.01
CA LEU A 60 4.75 2.04 32.91
C LEU A 60 4.23 3.49 33.06
N ALA A 61 4.83 4.28 33.98
CA ALA A 61 4.40 5.65 34.23
C ALA A 61 4.45 6.53 32.97
N ASP A 62 5.41 6.31 32.09
CA ASP A 62 5.57 7.07 30.86
C ASP A 62 4.46 6.77 29.85
N VAL A 63 4.07 5.51 29.71
CA VAL A 63 2.90 5.12 28.93
C VAL A 63 1.63 5.76 29.49
N ALA A 64 1.44 5.66 30.82
CA ALA A 64 0.28 6.24 31.48
C ALA A 64 0.22 7.77 31.35
N ARG A 65 1.37 8.47 31.39
CA ARG A 65 1.45 9.93 31.17
C ARG A 65 1.00 10.31 29.77
N LEU A 66 1.42 9.58 28.75
CA LEU A 66 1.02 9.85 27.37
C LEU A 66 -0.46 9.53 27.14
N GLU A 67 -0.97 8.42 27.66
CA GLU A 67 -2.40 8.10 27.60
C GLU A 67 -3.25 9.15 28.35
N LEU A 68 -2.76 9.67 29.48
CA LEU A 68 -3.40 10.76 30.20
C LEU A 68 -3.37 12.06 29.39
N ALA A 69 -2.24 12.39 28.74
CA ALA A 69 -2.10 13.56 27.90
C ALA A 69 -3.07 13.50 26.71
N GLU A 70 -3.16 12.39 26.00
CA GLU A 70 -4.15 12.15 24.93
C GLU A 70 -5.59 12.31 25.44
N ALA A 71 -5.82 11.83 26.67
CA ALA A 71 -7.13 11.92 27.28
C ALA A 71 -7.50 13.37 27.67
N LEU A 72 -6.58 14.22 28.02
CA LEU A 72 -6.80 15.57 28.51
C LEU A 72 -6.74 16.65 27.43
N VAL A 73 -6.14 16.39 26.27
CA VAL A 73 -5.80 17.45 25.31
C VAL A 73 -7.01 18.30 24.89
N GLY A 74 -8.18 17.70 24.74
CA GLY A 74 -9.40 18.42 24.37
C GLY A 74 -10.00 19.29 25.49
N SER A 75 -9.76 18.95 26.77
CA SER A 75 -10.34 19.66 27.93
C SER A 75 -9.33 20.47 28.69
N GLU A 76 -8.10 20.01 28.81
CA GLU A 76 -7.02 20.61 29.61
C GLU A 76 -5.71 20.66 28.77
N PRO A 77 -5.67 21.43 27.66
CA PRO A 77 -4.55 21.37 26.69
C PRO A 77 -3.20 21.75 27.32
N ALA A 78 -3.15 22.66 28.27
CA ALA A 78 -1.92 23.04 28.95
C ALA A 78 -1.35 21.86 29.78
N GLN A 79 -2.20 21.19 30.54
CA GLN A 79 -1.78 20.00 31.31
C GLN A 79 -1.37 18.84 30.43
N ALA A 80 -2.12 18.61 29.33
CA ALA A 80 -1.77 17.60 28.34
C ALA A 80 -0.39 17.84 27.74
N LEU A 81 -0.08 19.10 27.39
CA LEU A 81 1.22 19.49 26.88
C LEU A 81 2.32 19.27 27.91
N ASP A 82 2.13 19.66 29.17
CA ASP A 82 3.12 19.45 30.24
C ASP A 82 3.47 17.98 30.42
N LEU A 83 2.48 17.08 30.27
CA LEU A 83 2.71 15.64 30.31
C LEU A 83 3.48 15.11 29.09
N ALA A 84 3.30 15.72 27.92
CA ALA A 84 3.92 15.30 26.66
C ALA A 84 5.33 15.88 26.46
N LEU A 85 5.64 17.06 27.02
CA LEU A 85 6.91 17.78 26.82
C LEU A 85 8.18 16.93 27.08
N PRO A 86 8.27 16.11 28.14
CA PRO A 86 9.46 15.29 28.40
C PRO A 86 9.83 14.38 27.23
N PHE A 87 8.83 13.87 26.48
CA PHE A 87 9.02 12.92 25.39
C PHE A 87 9.48 13.60 24.09
N LEU A 88 9.25 14.90 23.92
CA LEU A 88 9.74 15.64 22.75
C LEU A 88 11.27 15.74 22.71
N GLY A 89 11.93 15.65 23.86
CA GLY A 89 13.37 15.80 24.00
C GLY A 89 14.17 14.48 24.06
N THR A 90 13.51 13.33 24.08
CA THR A 90 14.19 12.02 24.18
C THR A 90 14.95 11.67 22.89
N ALA A 91 16.02 10.88 23.03
CA ALA A 91 16.79 10.40 21.88
C ALA A 91 16.08 9.25 21.14
N GLU A 92 15.15 8.58 21.80
CA GLU A 92 14.40 7.45 21.23
C GLU A 92 13.34 7.93 20.23
N THR A 93 13.38 7.36 19.04
CA THR A 93 12.32 7.51 18.02
C THR A 93 11.35 6.36 18.19
N GLY A 94 10.04 6.65 18.21
CA GLY A 94 9.04 5.60 18.31
C GLY A 94 7.66 6.14 18.66
N PRO A 95 6.69 5.25 18.87
CA PRO A 95 5.28 5.60 19.06
C PRO A 95 5.02 6.60 20.20
N MET A 96 5.79 6.53 21.28
CA MET A 96 5.66 7.48 22.40
C MET A 96 6.00 8.91 21.97
N ARG A 97 7.06 9.09 21.19
CA ARG A 97 7.46 10.41 20.70
C ARG A 97 6.47 10.94 19.67
N GLU A 98 5.97 10.08 18.79
CA GLU A 98 4.92 10.41 17.82
C GLU A 98 3.63 10.87 18.52
N ALA A 99 3.19 10.15 19.55
CA ALA A 99 2.04 10.51 20.37
C ALA A 99 2.25 11.86 21.10
N ALA A 100 3.44 12.07 21.68
CA ALA A 100 3.76 13.34 22.32
C ALA A 100 3.72 14.52 21.36
N VAL A 101 4.20 14.33 20.12
CA VAL A 101 4.12 15.35 19.06
C VAL A 101 2.66 15.61 18.67
N ALA A 102 1.82 14.58 18.56
CA ALA A 102 0.41 14.73 18.27
C ALA A 102 -0.31 15.55 19.37
N VAL A 103 -0.13 15.15 20.64
CA VAL A 103 -0.69 15.89 21.78
C VAL A 103 -0.22 17.35 21.80
N ALA A 104 1.06 17.60 21.55
CA ALA A 104 1.61 18.95 21.54
C ALA A 104 1.04 19.79 20.37
N ALA A 105 0.85 19.20 19.19
CA ALA A 105 0.25 19.87 18.04
C ALA A 105 -1.22 20.24 18.30
N ASP A 106 -1.99 19.32 18.88
CA ASP A 106 -3.39 19.54 19.23
C ASP A 106 -3.53 20.61 20.34
N ALA A 107 -2.71 20.53 21.39
CA ALA A 107 -2.69 21.51 22.47
C ALA A 107 -2.35 22.93 21.96
N LEU A 108 -1.36 23.06 21.06
CA LEU A 108 -1.04 24.33 20.40
C LEU A 108 -2.21 24.85 19.56
N SER A 109 -2.92 23.97 18.87
CA SER A 109 -4.05 24.33 18.00
C SER A 109 -5.28 24.80 18.81
N ILE A 110 -5.53 24.19 19.97
CA ILE A 110 -6.62 24.58 20.89
C ILE A 110 -6.27 25.89 21.60
N GLY A 111 -5.04 26.03 22.04
CA GLY A 111 -4.51 27.23 22.66
C GLY A 111 -3.79 26.96 23.98
N VAL A 112 -2.56 27.42 24.06
CA VAL A 112 -1.70 27.37 25.24
C VAL A 112 -1.02 28.71 25.47
N ASP A 113 -0.50 28.94 26.68
CA ASP A 113 0.19 30.19 27.03
C ASP A 113 1.57 30.33 26.32
N ALA A 114 2.19 31.52 26.49
CA ALA A 114 3.47 31.82 25.85
C ALA A 114 4.63 30.97 26.40
N ALA A 115 4.58 30.58 27.67
CA ALA A 115 5.62 29.77 28.29
C ALA A 115 5.63 28.33 27.71
N ALA A 116 4.42 27.75 27.60
CA ALA A 116 4.21 26.45 27.00
C ALA A 116 4.63 26.43 25.51
N ARG A 117 4.28 27.43 24.71
CA ARG A 117 4.74 27.62 23.34
C ARG A 117 6.27 27.64 23.26
N SER A 118 6.92 28.44 24.08
CA SER A 118 8.36 28.57 24.13
C SER A 118 9.04 27.23 24.51
N ALA A 119 8.41 26.41 25.35
CA ALA A 119 8.90 25.08 25.69
C ALA A 119 8.88 24.14 24.47
N VAL A 120 7.80 24.14 23.69
CA VAL A 120 7.74 23.38 22.43
C VAL A 120 8.79 23.88 21.43
N GLU A 121 8.94 25.19 21.26
CA GLU A 121 9.94 25.76 20.34
C GLU A 121 11.38 25.34 20.68
N ARG A 122 11.72 25.25 21.97
CA ARG A 122 13.03 24.74 22.39
C ARG A 122 13.25 23.26 22.04
N SER A 123 12.17 22.47 22.02
CA SER A 123 12.24 21.04 21.71
C SER A 123 12.40 20.76 20.20
N LEU A 124 12.00 21.68 19.30
CA LEU A 124 12.02 21.48 17.84
C LEU A 124 13.40 21.04 17.32
N ARG A 125 14.50 21.55 17.89
CA ARG A 125 15.87 21.24 17.45
C ARG A 125 16.27 19.79 17.69
N ARG A 126 15.57 19.07 18.53
CA ARG A 126 15.83 17.66 18.90
C ARG A 126 14.93 16.71 18.15
N LEU A 127 13.94 17.21 17.39
CA LEU A 127 12.99 16.40 16.65
C LEU A 127 13.52 16.08 15.25
N PRO A 128 13.26 14.85 14.74
CA PRO A 128 13.38 14.55 13.31
C PRO A 128 12.55 15.53 12.47
N ASP A 129 12.96 15.76 11.23
CA ASP A 129 12.34 16.75 10.36
C ASP A 129 10.83 16.55 10.21
N GLU A 130 10.39 15.32 10.01
CA GLU A 130 8.97 14.97 9.87
C GLU A 130 8.15 15.39 11.10
N LEU A 131 8.59 15.00 12.29
CA LEU A 131 7.90 15.32 13.55
C LEU A 131 7.99 16.82 13.88
N ARG A 132 9.13 17.46 13.58
CA ARG A 132 9.32 18.90 13.76
C ARG A 132 8.30 19.69 12.93
N ARG A 133 8.09 19.33 11.67
CA ARG A 133 7.15 19.98 10.76
C ARG A 133 5.72 19.96 11.30
N ARG A 134 5.29 18.87 11.93
CA ARG A 134 3.97 18.73 12.55
C ARG A 134 3.74 19.75 13.68
N LEU A 135 4.79 20.16 14.42
CA LEU A 135 4.71 21.20 15.45
C LEU A 135 4.90 22.61 14.89
N GLU A 136 5.70 22.78 13.83
CA GLU A 136 5.92 24.09 13.22
C GLU A 136 4.63 24.66 12.59
N LEU A 137 3.71 23.84 12.13
CA LEU A 137 2.45 24.26 11.54
C LEU A 137 1.53 24.98 12.54
N PRO A 138 1.12 24.40 13.69
CA PRO A 138 0.32 25.13 14.68
C PRO A 138 1.08 26.34 15.25
N LEU A 139 2.39 26.27 15.43
CA LEU A 139 3.21 27.42 15.81
C LEU A 139 3.13 28.56 14.77
N ALA A 140 3.13 28.23 13.48
CA ALA A 140 2.99 29.23 12.43
C ALA A 140 1.60 29.92 12.45
N ARG A 141 0.55 29.19 12.78
CA ARG A 141 -0.83 29.72 12.86
C ARG A 141 -1.01 30.73 13.99
N ILE A 142 -0.29 30.55 15.09
CA ILE A 142 -0.41 31.41 16.28
C ILE A 142 0.64 32.53 16.34
N ASP A 143 1.66 32.50 15.49
CA ASP A 143 2.71 33.51 15.42
C ASP A 143 2.34 34.64 14.45
N ALA A 144 1.77 35.72 14.99
CA ALA A 144 1.30 36.88 14.20
C ALA A 144 2.43 37.57 13.37
N ARG A 145 3.69 37.47 13.78
CA ARG A 145 4.81 38.15 13.13
C ARG A 145 5.66 37.28 12.22
N GLY A 146 5.95 36.04 12.64
CA GLY A 146 6.83 35.12 11.95
C GLY A 146 6.11 33.98 11.25
N GLY A 147 4.81 33.83 11.44
CA GLY A 147 4.00 32.71 10.98
C GLY A 147 4.06 32.52 9.48
N ARG A 148 3.92 33.59 8.70
CA ARG A 148 4.01 33.57 7.23
C ARG A 148 5.36 32.99 6.75
N ALA A 149 6.46 33.43 7.35
CA ALA A 149 7.78 32.93 7.00
C ALA A 149 7.97 31.44 7.41
N ARG A 150 7.33 30.98 8.50
CA ARG A 150 7.31 29.55 8.86
C ARG A 150 6.52 28.73 7.86
N LEU A 151 5.35 29.19 7.41
CA LEU A 151 4.54 28.51 6.38
C LEU A 151 5.32 28.35 5.06
N VAL A 152 5.98 29.41 4.62
CA VAL A 152 6.82 29.38 3.42
C VAL A 152 7.96 28.34 3.57
N ARG A 153 8.66 28.30 4.71
CA ARG A 153 9.67 27.28 4.97
C ARG A 153 9.13 25.86 4.98
N LEU A 154 7.94 25.65 5.53
CA LEU A 154 7.27 24.34 5.52
C LEU A 154 7.00 23.85 4.08
N LEU A 155 6.55 24.75 3.21
CA LEU A 155 6.29 24.45 1.80
C LEU A 155 7.57 24.21 0.99
N HIS A 156 8.66 24.90 1.30
CA HIS A 156 9.98 24.65 0.68
C HIS A 156 10.57 23.29 1.10
N ALA A 157 10.35 22.87 2.34
CA ALA A 157 10.92 21.64 2.87
C ALA A 157 10.24 20.37 2.29
N ALA A 158 8.95 20.41 2.04
CA ALA A 158 8.19 19.38 1.34
C ALA A 158 6.86 19.96 0.86
N SER A 159 6.40 19.57 -0.31
CA SER A 159 5.13 20.04 -0.90
C SER A 159 4.04 18.96 -0.89
N GLY A 160 4.37 17.71 -0.57
CA GLY A 160 3.49 16.57 -0.76
C GLY A 160 2.90 15.96 0.51
N ASP A 161 3.27 16.40 1.73
CA ASP A 161 2.68 15.90 2.96
C ASP A 161 1.49 16.74 3.45
N LEU A 162 0.72 16.22 4.41
CA LEU A 162 -0.43 16.94 4.98
C LEU A 162 -0.07 18.28 5.59
N VAL A 163 1.09 18.38 6.21
CA VAL A 163 1.57 19.64 6.81
C VAL A 163 1.73 20.69 5.72
N ALA A 164 2.22 20.31 4.55
CA ALA A 164 2.35 21.21 3.40
C ALA A 164 0.98 21.66 2.88
N LEU A 165 0.01 20.75 2.75
CA LEU A 165 -1.33 21.11 2.31
C LEU A 165 -1.98 22.11 3.27
N GLU A 166 -1.92 21.84 4.58
CA GLU A 166 -2.47 22.73 5.58
C GLU A 166 -1.71 24.06 5.66
N ALA A 167 -0.39 24.05 5.48
CA ALA A 167 0.41 25.26 5.38
C ALA A 167 0.01 26.08 4.14
N ALA A 168 -0.21 25.43 2.99
CA ALA A 168 -0.68 26.09 1.77
C ALA A 168 -2.06 26.72 1.96
N ARG A 169 -3.02 25.99 2.55
CA ARG A 169 -4.36 26.52 2.87
C ARG A 169 -4.30 27.69 3.86
N THR A 170 -3.45 27.57 4.89
CA THR A 170 -3.26 28.65 5.86
C THR A 170 -2.67 29.89 5.20
N LEU A 171 -1.67 29.71 4.32
CA LEU A 171 -1.02 30.80 3.59
C LEU A 171 -2.00 31.48 2.63
N GLN A 172 -2.83 30.72 1.91
CA GLN A 172 -3.93 31.26 1.07
C GLN A 172 -4.89 32.13 1.88
N GLY A 173 -5.26 31.68 3.09
CA GLY A 173 -6.15 32.41 3.99
C GLY A 173 -5.59 33.76 4.48
N LEU A 174 -4.26 33.94 4.48
CA LEU A 174 -3.64 35.23 4.84
C LEU A 174 -3.79 36.28 3.72
N GLY A 175 -4.09 35.90 2.48
CA GLY A 175 -4.22 36.82 1.34
C GLY A 175 -2.89 37.44 0.90
N ASP A 176 -2.95 38.28 -0.12
CA ASP A 176 -1.82 39.06 -0.67
C ASP A 176 -0.54 38.26 -0.89
N LEU A 177 -0.67 37.12 -1.58
CA LEU A 177 0.44 36.20 -1.86
C LEU A 177 1.38 36.79 -2.91
N THR A 178 2.68 36.73 -2.65
CA THR A 178 3.72 36.95 -3.65
C THR A 178 3.68 35.89 -4.75
N ALA A 179 4.32 36.11 -5.87
CA ALA A 179 4.42 35.12 -6.95
C ALA A 179 5.08 33.81 -6.47
N GLU A 180 6.11 33.91 -5.63
CA GLU A 180 6.79 32.74 -5.04
C GLU A 180 5.87 31.96 -4.10
N GLU A 181 5.12 32.64 -3.25
CA GLU A 181 4.16 31.97 -2.36
C GLU A 181 3.03 31.30 -3.14
N ARG A 182 2.49 31.96 -4.19
CA ARG A 182 1.52 31.33 -5.10
C ARG A 182 2.08 30.07 -5.76
N TRP A 183 3.34 30.12 -6.21
CA TRP A 183 4.03 28.97 -6.77
C TRP A 183 4.12 27.80 -5.77
N LEU A 184 4.53 28.06 -4.53
CA LEU A 184 4.61 27.04 -3.48
C LEU A 184 3.24 26.45 -3.15
N VAL A 185 2.21 27.30 -3.04
CA VAL A 185 0.83 26.86 -2.83
C VAL A 185 0.34 25.99 -3.99
N ALA A 186 0.50 26.44 -5.23
CA ALA A 186 0.09 25.68 -6.40
C ALA A 186 0.77 24.31 -6.50
N ASN A 187 2.07 24.25 -6.20
CA ASN A 187 2.80 22.98 -6.14
C ASN A 187 2.25 22.04 -5.06
N SER A 188 1.96 22.56 -3.86
CA SER A 188 1.37 21.73 -2.81
C SER A 188 -0.02 21.22 -3.21
N LEU A 189 -0.88 22.06 -3.75
CA LEU A 189 -2.20 21.65 -4.25
C LEU A 189 -2.07 20.60 -5.36
N PHE A 190 -1.12 20.77 -6.29
CA PHE A 190 -0.86 19.80 -7.34
C PHE A 190 -0.44 18.43 -6.79
N GLN A 191 0.45 18.40 -5.80
CA GLN A 191 0.88 17.14 -5.16
C GLN A 191 -0.27 16.44 -4.43
N HIS A 192 -1.27 17.20 -3.96
CA HIS A 192 -2.47 16.65 -3.31
C HIS A 192 -3.64 16.41 -4.27
N ALA A 193 -3.38 16.37 -5.58
CA ALA A 193 -4.36 16.17 -6.66
C ALA A 193 -5.53 17.18 -6.70
N LEU A 194 -5.36 18.33 -6.09
CA LEU A 194 -6.29 19.46 -6.19
C LEU A 194 -6.00 20.24 -7.50
N TYR A 195 -6.10 19.51 -8.63
CA TYR A 195 -5.58 19.97 -9.91
C TYR A 195 -6.23 21.24 -10.43
N ARG A 196 -7.56 21.41 -10.27
CA ARG A 196 -8.26 22.61 -10.73
C ARG A 196 -7.81 23.86 -9.99
N GLU A 197 -7.68 23.74 -8.67
CA GLU A 197 -7.21 24.86 -7.85
C GLU A 197 -5.74 25.20 -8.14
N ALA A 198 -4.91 24.18 -8.28
CA ALA A 198 -3.50 24.36 -8.67
C ALA A 198 -3.38 25.03 -10.04
N GLU A 199 -4.18 24.59 -11.02
CA GLU A 199 -4.18 25.13 -12.38
C GLU A 199 -4.55 26.60 -12.43
N GLN A 200 -5.59 27.02 -11.69
CA GLN A 200 -5.99 28.42 -11.59
C GLN A 200 -4.81 29.30 -11.14
N ILE A 201 -4.06 28.86 -10.13
CA ILE A 201 -2.90 29.62 -9.64
C ILE A 201 -1.75 29.57 -10.66
N PHE A 202 -1.52 28.43 -11.34
CA PHE A 202 -0.52 28.38 -12.41
C PHE A 202 -0.88 29.31 -13.58
N ASP A 203 -2.16 29.45 -13.93
CA ASP A 203 -2.63 30.37 -14.97
C ASP A 203 -2.42 31.84 -14.56
N GLU A 204 -2.63 32.20 -13.28
CA GLU A 204 -2.30 33.53 -12.76
C GLU A 204 -0.79 33.82 -12.78
N LEU A 205 0.04 32.78 -12.66
CA LEU A 205 1.49 32.89 -12.72
C LEU A 205 2.04 32.91 -14.15
N ASP A 206 1.23 32.55 -15.17
CA ASP A 206 1.68 32.52 -16.54
C ASP A 206 2.00 33.95 -17.05
N GLY A 207 3.18 34.12 -17.59
CA GLY A 207 3.70 35.44 -17.98
C GLY A 207 4.37 36.25 -16.86
N THR A 208 4.36 35.75 -15.61
CA THR A 208 5.09 36.40 -14.51
C THR A 208 6.59 36.19 -14.68
N THR A 209 7.36 37.29 -14.81
CA THR A 209 8.82 37.22 -14.86
C THR A 209 9.39 37.17 -13.44
N SER A 210 9.84 35.99 -13.03
CA SER A 210 10.59 35.80 -11.79
C SER A 210 11.75 34.86 -12.04
N HIS A 211 12.93 35.19 -11.52
CA HIS A 211 14.08 34.28 -11.60
C HIS A 211 13.90 32.99 -10.81
N ALA A 212 13.01 33.01 -9.81
CA ALA A 212 12.71 31.86 -8.96
C ALA A 212 11.72 30.87 -9.60
N ILE A 213 10.91 31.32 -10.59
CA ILE A 213 9.84 30.51 -11.19
C ILE A 213 10.10 30.39 -12.70
N PRO A 214 10.54 29.20 -13.18
CA PRO A 214 10.78 28.99 -14.59
C PRO A 214 9.46 28.99 -15.38
N SER A 215 9.31 29.90 -16.35
CA SER A 215 8.08 30.05 -17.14
C SER A 215 7.66 28.79 -17.92
N TRP A 216 8.62 27.92 -18.29
CA TRP A 216 8.34 26.64 -18.93
C TRP A 216 7.67 25.68 -17.94
N GLU A 217 8.05 25.73 -16.66
CA GLU A 217 7.57 24.82 -15.63
C GLU A 217 6.14 25.17 -15.20
N VAL A 218 5.80 26.45 -15.16
CA VAL A 218 4.41 26.91 -14.96
C VAL A 218 3.50 26.31 -16.02
N ALA A 219 3.83 26.49 -17.30
CA ALA A 219 3.05 25.93 -18.40
C ALA A 219 3.00 24.40 -18.37
N PHE A 220 4.10 23.75 -17.98
CA PHE A 220 4.18 22.30 -17.84
C PHE A 220 3.26 21.78 -16.73
N LEU A 221 3.30 22.37 -15.53
CA LEU A 221 2.49 21.93 -14.40
C LEU A 221 1.01 22.23 -14.63
N ALA A 222 0.66 23.35 -15.22
CA ALA A 222 -0.72 23.62 -15.68
C ALA A 222 -1.18 22.54 -16.70
N GLY A 223 -0.29 22.17 -17.64
CA GLY A 223 -0.55 21.06 -18.56
C GLY A 223 -0.69 19.71 -17.84
N ARG A 224 0.08 19.47 -16.78
CA ARG A 224 -0.04 18.29 -15.93
C ARG A 224 -1.38 18.24 -15.19
N CYS A 225 -1.89 19.38 -14.71
CA CYS A 225 -3.22 19.47 -14.10
C CYS A 225 -4.30 19.04 -15.10
N ALA A 226 -4.32 19.66 -16.28
CA ALA A 226 -5.26 19.30 -17.35
C ALA A 226 -5.15 17.81 -17.75
N PHE A 227 -3.93 17.28 -17.86
CA PHE A 227 -3.68 15.88 -18.17
C PHE A 227 -4.28 14.92 -17.13
N ARG A 228 -4.12 15.22 -15.84
CA ARG A 228 -4.64 14.41 -14.73
C ARG A 228 -6.17 14.40 -14.66
N GLU A 229 -6.80 15.45 -15.17
CA GLU A 229 -8.25 15.56 -15.27
C GLU A 229 -8.84 15.02 -16.59
N GLY A 230 -8.02 14.42 -17.45
CA GLY A 230 -8.47 13.87 -18.73
C GLY A 230 -8.70 14.92 -19.83
N ARG A 231 -8.30 16.17 -19.61
CA ARG A 231 -8.38 17.27 -20.59
C ARG A 231 -7.13 17.27 -21.47
N TRP A 232 -6.95 16.20 -22.24
CA TRP A 232 -5.69 15.91 -22.93
C TRP A 232 -5.35 16.90 -24.04
N ASP A 233 -6.36 17.48 -24.70
CA ASP A 233 -6.15 18.52 -25.72
C ASP A 233 -5.57 19.80 -25.12
N GLU A 234 -6.11 20.21 -23.98
CA GLU A 234 -5.57 21.37 -23.22
C GLU A 234 -4.17 21.08 -22.71
N ALA A 235 -3.95 19.87 -22.16
CA ALA A 235 -2.63 19.43 -21.73
C ALA A 235 -1.62 19.50 -22.88
N ALA A 236 -1.96 19.00 -24.07
CA ALA A 236 -1.11 19.07 -25.26
C ALA A 236 -0.79 20.52 -25.67
N ALA A 237 -1.77 21.43 -25.62
CA ALA A 237 -1.57 22.84 -25.90
C ALA A 237 -0.57 23.46 -24.92
N ARG A 238 -0.73 23.22 -23.63
CA ARG A 238 0.18 23.74 -22.58
C ARG A 238 1.59 23.15 -22.68
N TYR A 239 1.72 21.85 -23.01
CA TYR A 239 3.03 21.24 -23.24
C TYR A 239 3.77 21.84 -24.44
N ARG A 240 3.05 22.24 -25.51
CA ARG A 240 3.67 23.01 -26.64
C ARG A 240 4.18 24.36 -26.15
N VAL A 241 3.43 25.08 -25.34
CA VAL A 241 3.90 26.34 -24.73
C VAL A 241 5.14 26.10 -23.87
N ALA A 242 5.13 25.06 -23.01
CA ALA A 242 6.30 24.69 -22.22
C ALA A 242 7.54 24.40 -23.10
N LEU A 243 7.36 23.67 -24.21
CA LEU A 243 8.44 23.38 -25.19
C LEU A 243 9.07 24.63 -25.82
N THR A 244 8.26 25.65 -26.12
CA THR A 244 8.81 26.92 -26.68
C THR A 244 9.67 27.68 -25.67
N ARG A 245 9.40 27.52 -24.38
CA ARG A 245 10.08 28.21 -23.27
C ARG A 245 11.23 27.39 -22.67
N ALA A 246 11.24 26.08 -22.91
CA ALA A 246 12.20 25.17 -22.29
C ALA A 246 13.59 25.24 -22.93
N SER A 247 14.64 25.25 -22.12
CA SER A 247 16.02 25.11 -22.51
C SER A 247 16.60 23.76 -22.06
N GLY A 248 17.56 23.23 -22.82
CA GLY A 248 18.21 21.97 -22.53
C GLY A 248 17.57 20.77 -23.22
N ALA A 249 18.40 19.85 -23.70
CA ALA A 249 17.99 18.71 -24.52
C ALA A 249 17.15 17.68 -23.71
N GLU A 250 17.55 17.39 -22.44
CA GLU A 250 16.83 16.43 -21.61
C GLU A 250 15.40 16.91 -21.33
N ARG A 251 15.25 18.18 -20.92
CA ARG A 251 13.95 18.78 -20.61
C ARG A 251 13.03 18.79 -21.83
N ARG A 252 13.54 19.18 -23.01
CA ARG A 252 12.75 19.14 -24.24
C ARG A 252 12.32 17.73 -24.60
N ALA A 253 13.21 16.74 -24.47
CA ALA A 253 12.86 15.36 -24.73
C ALA A 253 11.80 14.82 -23.75
N GLU A 254 11.82 15.24 -22.48
CA GLU A 254 10.80 14.89 -21.50
C GLU A 254 9.45 15.52 -21.85
N LEU A 255 9.43 16.81 -22.18
CA LEU A 255 8.20 17.51 -22.61
C LEU A 255 7.61 16.90 -23.89
N ASP A 256 8.44 16.49 -24.85
CA ASP A 256 7.99 15.77 -26.04
C ASP A 256 7.34 14.43 -25.70
N VAL A 257 7.85 13.68 -24.69
CA VAL A 257 7.18 12.46 -24.19
C VAL A 257 5.80 12.79 -23.58
N HIS A 258 5.71 13.86 -22.79
CA HIS A 258 4.42 14.28 -22.22
C HIS A 258 3.43 14.71 -23.30
N LEU A 259 3.88 15.44 -24.30
CA LEU A 259 3.06 15.85 -25.44
C LEU A 259 2.57 14.62 -26.23
N ALA A 260 3.46 13.65 -26.52
CA ALA A 260 3.09 12.42 -27.20
C ALA A 260 2.04 11.63 -26.41
N ARG A 261 2.19 11.52 -25.07
CA ARG A 261 1.22 10.85 -24.22
C ARG A 261 -0.14 11.55 -24.20
N ALA A 262 -0.17 12.88 -24.19
CA ALA A 262 -1.41 13.64 -24.26
C ALA A 262 -2.16 13.35 -25.58
N HIS A 263 -1.44 13.33 -26.71
CA HIS A 263 -2.01 12.95 -28.00
C HIS A 263 -2.49 11.49 -28.03
N GLU A 264 -1.73 10.58 -27.45
CA GLU A 264 -2.08 9.16 -27.35
C GLU A 264 -3.38 8.96 -26.60
N LEU A 265 -3.55 9.58 -25.41
CA LEU A 265 -4.76 9.48 -24.60
C LEU A 265 -5.95 10.20 -25.24
N ALA A 266 -5.72 11.26 -26.01
CA ALA A 266 -6.72 11.93 -26.84
C ALA A 266 -7.15 11.10 -28.07
N GLY A 267 -6.57 9.90 -28.27
CA GLY A 267 -6.87 9.05 -29.44
C GLY A 267 -6.18 9.45 -30.74
N ARG A 268 -5.33 10.46 -30.71
CA ARG A 268 -4.60 10.96 -31.88
C ARG A 268 -3.21 10.33 -31.99
N LEU A 269 -3.19 9.07 -32.38
CA LEU A 269 -1.93 8.28 -32.43
C LEU A 269 -0.91 8.83 -33.43
N ASP A 270 -1.37 9.30 -34.60
CA ASP A 270 -0.49 9.88 -35.62
C ASP A 270 0.22 11.13 -35.09
N ASP A 271 -0.50 12.00 -34.36
CA ASP A 271 0.04 13.20 -33.73
C ASP A 271 1.03 12.88 -32.59
N ALA A 272 0.92 11.68 -31.99
CA ALA A 272 1.82 11.25 -30.91
C ALA A 272 3.21 10.82 -31.42
N VAL A 273 3.33 10.36 -32.66
CA VAL A 273 4.57 9.79 -33.21
C VAL A 273 5.67 10.86 -33.35
N GLU A 274 5.36 12.01 -33.91
CA GLU A 274 6.35 13.04 -34.15
C GLU A 274 7.04 13.53 -32.86
N PRO A 275 6.32 13.90 -31.78
CA PRO A 275 6.95 14.23 -30.51
C PRO A 275 7.75 13.05 -29.93
N ALA A 276 7.27 11.82 -30.03
CA ALA A 276 8.02 10.65 -29.57
C ALA A 276 9.33 10.42 -30.34
N VAL A 277 9.32 10.67 -31.66
CA VAL A 277 10.55 10.64 -32.50
C VAL A 277 11.50 11.73 -32.06
N ARG A 278 11.02 12.99 -31.87
CA ARG A 278 11.87 14.09 -31.38
C ARG A 278 12.49 13.77 -30.03
N ALA A 279 11.73 13.17 -29.11
CA ALA A 279 12.24 12.77 -27.80
C ALA A 279 13.38 11.75 -27.90
N VAL A 280 13.24 10.73 -28.77
CA VAL A 280 14.29 9.72 -29.03
C VAL A 280 15.49 10.35 -29.70
N THR A 281 15.30 11.25 -30.69
CA THR A 281 16.38 11.88 -31.46
C THR A 281 17.17 12.86 -30.59
N THR A 282 16.46 13.68 -29.79
CA THR A 282 17.07 14.69 -28.92
C THR A 282 17.87 14.08 -27.78
N ARG A 283 17.31 13.04 -27.14
CA ARG A 283 17.95 12.36 -26.02
C ARG A 283 17.58 10.86 -26.00
N PRO A 284 18.35 9.99 -26.69
CA PRO A 284 18.04 8.56 -26.78
C PRO A 284 18.08 7.86 -25.41
N SER A 285 17.01 7.09 -25.08
CA SER A 285 16.99 6.16 -23.96
C SER A 285 16.17 4.92 -24.35
N ASP A 286 16.39 3.81 -23.65
CA ASP A 286 15.65 2.57 -23.91
C ASP A 286 14.14 2.76 -23.64
N ASP A 287 13.76 3.52 -22.63
CA ASP A 287 12.33 3.76 -22.33
C ASP A 287 11.65 4.61 -23.41
N ARG A 288 12.33 5.65 -23.93
CA ARG A 288 11.82 6.45 -25.05
C ARG A 288 11.69 5.62 -26.34
N ARG A 289 12.66 4.74 -26.63
CA ARG A 289 12.58 3.81 -27.77
C ARG A 289 11.44 2.81 -27.62
N LEU A 290 11.26 2.24 -26.44
CA LEU A 290 10.13 1.32 -26.14
C LEU A 290 8.79 2.04 -26.28
N PHE A 291 8.68 3.27 -25.80
CA PHE A 291 7.48 4.09 -25.95
C PHE A 291 7.15 4.32 -27.44
N LEU A 292 8.13 4.75 -28.23
CA LEU A 292 7.95 4.95 -29.67
C LEU A 292 7.62 3.63 -30.40
N ALA A 293 8.28 2.52 -30.04
CA ALA A 293 8.01 1.20 -30.64
C ALA A 293 6.55 0.77 -30.35
N ARG A 294 6.05 1.00 -29.14
CA ARG A 294 4.68 0.74 -28.75
C ARG A 294 3.66 1.55 -29.58
N LEU A 295 3.90 2.85 -29.76
CA LEU A 295 3.07 3.69 -30.63
C LEU A 295 3.02 3.17 -32.06
N ARG A 296 4.17 2.77 -32.61
CA ARG A 296 4.27 2.21 -33.97
C ARG A 296 3.52 0.89 -34.12
N LEU A 297 3.58 0.00 -33.10
CA LEU A 297 2.80 -1.25 -33.11
C LEU A 297 1.28 -0.97 -33.06
N ARG A 298 0.85 0.09 -32.41
CA ARG A 298 -0.56 0.51 -32.39
C ARG A 298 -1.02 1.06 -33.75
N LEU A 299 -0.09 1.67 -34.49
CA LEU A 299 -0.31 2.17 -35.88
C LEU A 299 -0.06 1.09 -36.94
N ASP A 300 0.07 -0.16 -36.54
CA ASP A 300 0.33 -1.29 -37.44
C ASP A 300 1.62 -1.13 -38.28
N GLN A 301 2.67 -0.60 -37.63
CA GLN A 301 4.00 -0.37 -38.20
C GLN A 301 5.08 -1.28 -37.56
N PRO A 302 4.96 -2.62 -37.66
CA PRO A 302 5.81 -3.56 -36.92
C PRO A 302 7.29 -3.51 -37.31
N GLU A 303 7.61 -3.22 -38.57
CA GLU A 303 9.01 -3.18 -39.03
C GLU A 303 9.76 -1.98 -38.41
N GLN A 304 9.10 -0.82 -38.33
CA GLN A 304 9.68 0.36 -37.69
C GLN A 304 9.82 0.18 -36.16
N ALA A 305 8.84 -0.52 -35.54
CA ALA A 305 8.93 -0.88 -34.14
C ALA A 305 10.10 -1.81 -33.87
N ARG A 306 10.29 -2.86 -34.70
CA ARG A 306 11.39 -3.81 -34.64
C ARG A 306 12.74 -3.10 -34.73
N ALA A 307 12.93 -2.24 -35.72
CA ALA A 307 14.15 -1.47 -35.90
C ALA A 307 14.48 -0.62 -34.66
N GLY A 308 13.47 -0.07 -33.96
CA GLY A 308 13.63 0.63 -32.68
C GLY A 308 14.02 -0.29 -31.52
N ILE A 309 13.44 -1.50 -31.47
CA ILE A 309 13.72 -2.51 -30.44
C ILE A 309 15.15 -3.07 -30.58
N GLU A 310 15.63 -3.28 -31.80
CA GLU A 310 17.00 -3.72 -32.06
C GLU A 310 18.07 -2.75 -31.54
N GLN A 311 17.74 -1.46 -31.43
CA GLN A 311 18.62 -0.42 -30.87
C GLN A 311 18.63 -0.36 -29.34
N LEU A 312 17.83 -1.17 -28.64
CA LEU A 312 17.82 -1.23 -27.20
C LEU A 312 19.12 -1.82 -26.64
N ARG A 313 19.66 -1.18 -25.59
CA ARG A 313 20.95 -1.55 -25.01
C ARG A 313 20.80 -2.50 -23.81
N GLY A 314 19.82 -2.24 -22.94
CA GLY A 314 19.59 -3.02 -21.72
C GLY A 314 18.95 -4.38 -21.99
N ARG A 315 19.42 -5.44 -21.32
CA ARG A 315 18.79 -6.79 -21.42
C ARG A 315 17.31 -6.76 -21.08
N SER A 316 16.94 -6.07 -20.01
CA SER A 316 15.55 -5.93 -19.58
C SER A 316 14.70 -5.16 -20.61
N ALA A 317 15.25 -4.12 -21.21
CA ALA A 317 14.57 -3.36 -22.25
C ALA A 317 14.34 -4.18 -23.51
N ARG A 318 15.35 -4.94 -23.96
CA ARG A 318 15.19 -5.87 -25.10
C ARG A 318 14.13 -6.92 -24.83
N ALA A 319 14.13 -7.52 -23.63
CA ALA A 319 13.12 -8.49 -23.25
C ALA A 319 11.70 -7.89 -23.26
N ARG A 320 11.54 -6.65 -22.78
CA ARG A 320 10.25 -5.92 -22.90
C ARG A 320 9.88 -5.65 -24.36
N GLY A 321 10.85 -5.29 -25.19
CA GLY A 321 10.62 -5.09 -26.63
C GLY A 321 10.16 -6.37 -27.34
N GLU A 322 10.76 -7.51 -27.04
CA GLU A 322 10.34 -8.80 -27.57
C GLU A 322 8.93 -9.20 -27.09
N LEU A 323 8.60 -8.92 -25.81
CA LEU A 323 7.24 -9.14 -25.31
C LEU A 323 6.21 -8.24 -26.02
N LEU A 324 6.54 -6.99 -26.33
CA LEU A 324 5.67 -6.12 -27.11
C LEU A 324 5.40 -6.68 -28.52
N LEU A 325 6.46 -7.16 -29.19
CA LEU A 325 6.30 -7.81 -30.50
C LEU A 325 5.49 -9.11 -30.40
N ALA A 326 5.71 -9.93 -29.37
CA ALA A 326 4.92 -11.13 -29.14
C ALA A 326 3.43 -10.81 -28.88
N THR A 327 3.14 -9.77 -28.08
CA THR A 327 1.76 -9.32 -27.84
C THR A 327 1.11 -8.81 -29.12
N TYR A 328 1.85 -8.08 -29.94
CA TYR A 328 1.40 -7.65 -31.26
C TYR A 328 1.07 -8.86 -32.15
N ASP A 329 1.96 -9.87 -32.24
CA ASP A 329 1.73 -11.08 -33.00
C ASP A 329 0.48 -11.84 -32.48
N LEU A 330 0.28 -11.92 -31.15
CA LEU A 330 -0.91 -12.51 -30.53
C LEU A 330 -2.19 -11.76 -30.91
N ARG A 331 -2.16 -10.43 -30.91
CA ARG A 331 -3.33 -9.59 -31.29
C ARG A 331 -3.73 -9.82 -32.74
N HIS A 332 -2.75 -10.06 -33.61
CA HIS A 332 -2.93 -10.32 -35.04
C HIS A 332 -3.06 -11.81 -35.38
N GLN A 333 -3.29 -12.67 -34.38
CA GLN A 333 -3.47 -14.13 -34.54
C GLN A 333 -2.30 -14.83 -35.24
N ARG A 334 -1.10 -14.28 -35.13
CA ARG A 334 0.14 -14.87 -35.68
C ARG A 334 0.76 -15.84 -34.66
N TRP A 335 0.00 -16.90 -34.32
CA TRP A 335 0.29 -17.79 -33.20
C TRP A 335 1.66 -18.41 -33.23
N GLU A 336 2.10 -18.91 -34.39
CA GLU A 336 3.42 -19.50 -34.56
C GLU A 336 4.57 -18.48 -34.41
N ALA A 337 4.38 -17.26 -34.89
CA ALA A 337 5.37 -16.20 -34.71
C ALA A 337 5.50 -15.79 -33.25
N ALA A 338 4.36 -15.62 -32.57
CA ALA A 338 4.30 -15.33 -31.13
C ALA A 338 4.96 -16.45 -30.31
N ARG A 339 4.61 -17.71 -30.58
CA ARG A 339 5.15 -18.89 -29.88
C ARG A 339 6.68 -18.95 -30.01
N ARG A 340 7.21 -18.88 -31.23
CA ARG A 340 8.66 -18.91 -31.47
C ARG A 340 9.40 -17.80 -30.74
N ARG A 341 8.85 -16.61 -30.74
CA ARG A 341 9.42 -15.44 -30.04
C ARG A 341 9.44 -15.63 -28.52
N LEU A 342 8.33 -16.09 -27.94
CA LEU A 342 8.18 -16.35 -26.51
C LEU A 342 9.08 -17.50 -26.03
N GLU A 343 9.14 -18.58 -26.79
CA GLU A 343 10.00 -19.75 -26.50
C GLU A 343 11.50 -19.41 -26.53
N ALA A 344 11.91 -18.43 -27.35
CA ALA A 344 13.30 -17.95 -27.40
C ALA A 344 13.73 -17.19 -26.16
N MET A 345 12.78 -16.76 -25.28
CA MET A 345 13.05 -15.96 -24.10
C MET A 345 13.36 -16.84 -22.88
N HIS A 346 14.60 -17.34 -22.79
CA HIS A 346 14.99 -18.33 -21.76
C HIS A 346 15.44 -17.71 -20.43
N GLY A 347 15.65 -16.39 -20.33
CA GLY A 347 16.26 -15.77 -19.15
C GLY A 347 15.76 -14.38 -18.81
N GLY A 348 16.17 -13.90 -17.63
CA GLY A 348 15.85 -12.56 -17.14
C GLY A 348 14.39 -12.39 -16.72
N PRO A 349 13.94 -11.14 -16.52
CA PRO A 349 12.61 -10.83 -15.97
C PRO A 349 11.45 -11.20 -16.90
N ALA A 350 11.71 -11.42 -18.20
CA ALA A 350 10.68 -11.85 -19.15
C ALA A 350 10.48 -13.38 -19.20
N ARG A 351 11.31 -14.17 -18.51
CA ARG A 351 11.22 -15.63 -18.52
C ARG A 351 9.86 -16.15 -18.06
N GLY A 352 9.35 -15.65 -16.95
CA GLY A 352 8.05 -16.05 -16.41
C GLY A 352 6.89 -15.73 -17.35
N PRO A 353 6.71 -14.43 -17.73
CA PRO A 353 5.66 -14.03 -18.66
C PRO A 353 5.72 -14.77 -19.99
N ALA A 354 6.90 -14.87 -20.61
CA ALA A 354 7.06 -15.55 -21.89
C ALA A 354 6.69 -17.03 -21.81
N ALA A 355 7.12 -17.71 -20.73
CA ALA A 355 6.84 -19.13 -20.54
C ALA A 355 5.35 -19.41 -20.33
N VAL A 356 4.65 -18.57 -19.53
CA VAL A 356 3.19 -18.73 -19.31
C VAL A 356 2.41 -18.47 -20.60
N LEU A 357 2.74 -17.41 -21.35
CA LEU A 357 2.08 -17.14 -22.63
C LEU A 357 2.32 -18.22 -23.68
N ALA A 358 3.56 -18.71 -23.80
CA ALA A 358 3.88 -19.80 -24.71
C ALA A 358 3.19 -21.11 -24.32
N ALA A 359 3.07 -21.39 -23.01
CA ALA A 359 2.37 -22.58 -22.52
C ALA A 359 0.88 -22.54 -22.86
N GLY A 360 0.22 -21.37 -22.75
CA GLY A 360 -1.16 -21.21 -23.20
C GLY A 360 -1.33 -21.57 -24.67
N LEU A 361 -0.45 -21.08 -25.54
CA LEU A 361 -0.45 -21.42 -26.97
C LEU A 361 -0.20 -22.92 -27.23
N ALA A 362 0.69 -23.55 -26.44
CA ALA A 362 0.95 -24.98 -26.54
C ALA A 362 -0.27 -25.82 -26.11
N ILE A 363 -0.97 -25.42 -25.04
CA ILE A 363 -2.21 -26.07 -24.60
C ILE A 363 -3.29 -25.98 -25.69
N ASP A 364 -3.48 -24.77 -26.24
CA ASP A 364 -4.49 -24.54 -27.28
C ASP A 364 -4.18 -25.29 -28.58
N ALA A 365 -2.89 -25.60 -28.84
CA ALA A 365 -2.43 -26.44 -29.95
C ALA A 365 -2.44 -27.95 -29.63
N GLY A 366 -2.82 -28.38 -28.43
CA GLY A 366 -2.80 -29.78 -27.99
C GLY A 366 -1.41 -30.32 -27.61
N ASP A 367 -0.38 -29.47 -27.54
CA ASP A 367 0.99 -29.84 -27.20
C ASP A 367 1.22 -29.79 -25.68
N ALA A 368 0.60 -30.76 -24.98
CA ALA A 368 0.66 -30.82 -23.52
C ALA A 368 2.10 -31.02 -22.98
N ALA A 369 2.96 -31.69 -23.74
CA ALA A 369 4.34 -31.96 -23.32
C ALA A 369 5.16 -30.65 -23.30
N ALA A 370 5.07 -29.82 -24.34
CA ALA A 370 5.71 -28.54 -24.40
C ALA A 370 5.11 -27.59 -23.33
N ALA A 371 3.77 -27.60 -23.13
CA ALA A 371 3.11 -26.79 -22.14
C ALA A 371 3.68 -27.05 -20.74
N VAL A 372 3.78 -28.30 -20.29
CA VAL A 372 4.34 -28.64 -18.96
C VAL A 372 5.77 -28.13 -18.80
N GLN A 373 6.63 -28.29 -19.81
CA GLN A 373 8.01 -27.79 -19.73
C GLN A 373 8.07 -26.26 -19.59
N LEU A 374 7.19 -25.53 -20.28
CA LEU A 374 7.10 -24.11 -20.24
C LEU A 374 6.57 -23.61 -18.85
N LEU A 375 5.56 -24.30 -18.31
CA LEU A 375 5.00 -24.00 -17.01
C LEU A 375 6.02 -24.26 -15.87
N ASP A 376 6.76 -25.36 -15.94
CA ASP A 376 7.87 -25.64 -15.00
C ASP A 376 8.96 -24.54 -15.06
N ARG A 377 9.23 -24.02 -16.26
CA ARG A 377 10.15 -22.90 -16.44
C ARG A 377 9.62 -21.62 -15.79
N ALA A 378 8.31 -21.35 -15.89
CA ALA A 378 7.66 -20.19 -15.27
C ALA A 378 7.71 -20.27 -13.74
N ALA A 379 7.41 -21.45 -13.17
CA ALA A 379 7.48 -21.70 -11.73
C ALA A 379 8.86 -21.43 -11.14
N GLY A 380 9.91 -21.68 -11.89
CA GLY A 380 11.28 -21.40 -11.47
C GLY A 380 11.64 -19.92 -11.30
N THR A 381 10.73 -19.00 -11.61
CA THR A 381 10.96 -17.55 -11.38
C THR A 381 10.61 -17.11 -9.96
N LEU A 382 9.85 -17.91 -9.22
CA LEU A 382 9.30 -17.61 -7.87
C LEU A 382 8.48 -16.31 -7.80
N ASP A 383 8.08 -15.72 -8.94
CA ASP A 383 7.15 -14.59 -8.97
C ASP A 383 5.74 -15.14 -8.69
N PRO A 384 5.06 -14.67 -7.62
CA PRO A 384 3.79 -15.28 -7.19
C PRO A 384 2.69 -15.24 -8.25
N PHE A 385 2.60 -14.15 -9.03
CA PHE A 385 1.62 -14.01 -10.10
C PHE A 385 1.88 -15.04 -11.23
N TRP A 386 3.12 -15.12 -11.72
CA TRP A 386 3.43 -16.03 -12.82
C TRP A 386 3.35 -17.49 -12.39
N ALA A 387 3.71 -17.80 -11.15
CA ALA A 387 3.54 -19.15 -10.59
C ALA A 387 2.04 -19.52 -10.47
N GLU A 388 1.21 -18.60 -10.04
CA GLU A 388 -0.25 -18.78 -9.95
C GLU A 388 -0.86 -18.96 -11.35
N ARG A 389 -0.51 -18.12 -12.32
CA ARG A 389 -0.97 -18.27 -13.70
C ARG A 389 -0.50 -19.58 -14.32
N ALA A 390 0.73 -19.98 -14.06
CA ALA A 390 1.24 -21.29 -14.52
C ALA A 390 0.43 -22.43 -13.90
N ARG A 391 0.12 -22.37 -12.60
CA ARG A 391 -0.71 -23.37 -11.93
C ARG A 391 -2.14 -23.40 -12.49
N ALA A 392 -2.74 -22.25 -12.76
CA ALA A 392 -4.04 -22.18 -13.39
C ALA A 392 -4.07 -22.84 -14.78
N GLN A 393 -2.99 -22.73 -15.54
CA GLN A 393 -2.85 -23.43 -16.82
C GLN A 393 -2.56 -24.93 -16.66
N MET A 394 -1.81 -25.35 -15.62
CA MET A 394 -1.69 -26.78 -15.28
C MET A 394 -3.06 -27.45 -15.05
N ALA A 395 -3.98 -26.73 -14.41
CA ALA A 395 -5.34 -27.23 -14.17
C ALA A 395 -6.17 -27.49 -15.45
N ARG A 396 -5.72 -26.99 -16.61
CA ARG A 396 -6.35 -27.25 -17.92
C ARG A 396 -5.84 -28.56 -18.58
N LEU A 397 -4.81 -29.18 -18.01
CA LEU A 397 -4.20 -30.42 -18.55
C LEU A 397 -4.89 -31.66 -18.02
N ASP A 398 -4.86 -32.73 -18.82
CA ASP A 398 -5.42 -34.04 -18.47
C ASP A 398 -4.71 -34.66 -17.26
N GLN A 399 -5.43 -35.46 -16.47
CA GLN A 399 -4.89 -36.14 -15.30
C GLN A 399 -3.71 -37.09 -15.65
N ALA A 400 -3.72 -37.70 -16.83
CA ALA A 400 -2.61 -38.55 -17.28
C ALA A 400 -1.33 -37.73 -17.49
N VAL A 401 -1.45 -36.52 -18.06
CA VAL A 401 -0.31 -35.59 -18.25
C VAL A 401 0.22 -35.11 -16.90
N LEU A 402 -0.67 -34.77 -15.99
CA LEU A 402 -0.31 -34.34 -14.61
C LEU A 402 0.37 -35.51 -13.85
N GLY A 403 -0.15 -36.73 -13.98
CA GLY A 403 0.46 -37.93 -13.39
C GLY A 403 1.89 -38.16 -13.89
N ALA A 404 2.09 -38.15 -15.20
CA ALA A 404 3.40 -38.28 -15.79
C ALA A 404 4.38 -37.13 -15.42
N TRP A 405 3.87 -35.93 -15.24
CA TRP A 405 4.66 -34.80 -14.72
C TRP A 405 5.10 -35.03 -13.27
N ARG A 406 4.18 -35.48 -12.38
CA ARG A 406 4.50 -35.80 -10.97
C ARG A 406 5.56 -36.92 -10.88
N GLU A 407 5.45 -37.96 -11.68
CA GLU A 407 6.44 -39.03 -11.73
C GLU A 407 7.82 -38.51 -12.12
N ARG A 408 7.91 -37.64 -13.14
CA ARG A 408 9.18 -37.00 -13.52
C ARG A 408 9.74 -36.14 -12.41
N CYS A 409 8.90 -35.35 -11.72
CA CYS A 409 9.33 -34.55 -10.58
C CYS A 409 9.85 -35.41 -9.43
N ALA A 410 9.16 -36.51 -9.10
CA ALA A 410 9.58 -37.45 -8.07
C ALA A 410 10.91 -38.13 -8.43
N THR A 411 11.06 -38.59 -9.69
CA THR A 411 12.31 -39.20 -10.18
C THR A 411 13.47 -38.19 -10.14
N ALA A 412 13.24 -36.98 -10.61
CA ALA A 412 14.26 -35.91 -10.57
C ALA A 412 14.68 -35.57 -9.13
N LEU A 413 13.71 -35.52 -8.20
CA LEU A 413 13.96 -35.25 -6.80
C LEU A 413 14.73 -36.38 -6.11
N ALA A 414 14.40 -37.65 -6.43
CA ALA A 414 15.11 -38.84 -5.91
C ALA A 414 16.56 -38.89 -6.37
N ALA A 415 16.83 -38.50 -7.62
CA ALA A 415 18.16 -38.48 -8.21
C ALA A 415 18.99 -37.23 -7.90
N ALA A 416 18.37 -36.21 -7.25
CA ALA A 416 19.02 -34.90 -7.05
C ALA A 416 20.01 -34.90 -5.90
N GLU A 417 21.18 -34.30 -6.12
CA GLU A 417 22.12 -33.94 -5.06
C GLU A 417 21.48 -32.99 -4.04
N PRO A 418 21.93 -33.00 -2.78
CA PRO A 418 21.30 -32.20 -1.69
C PRO A 418 21.06 -30.72 -2.03
N ALA A 419 22.02 -30.05 -2.68
CA ALA A 419 21.91 -28.65 -3.08
C ALA A 419 20.85 -28.39 -4.17
N ALA A 420 20.52 -29.37 -5.00
CA ALA A 420 19.55 -29.29 -6.09
C ALA A 420 18.13 -29.65 -5.64
N ARG A 421 17.95 -30.34 -4.50
CA ARG A 421 16.63 -30.81 -4.03
C ARG A 421 15.67 -29.65 -3.73
N ARG A 422 16.12 -28.66 -2.97
CA ARG A 422 15.27 -27.55 -2.53
C ARG A 422 14.73 -26.68 -3.69
N PRO A 423 15.51 -26.32 -4.72
CA PRO A 423 14.98 -25.69 -5.94
C PRO A 423 13.97 -26.55 -6.72
N LEU A 424 14.14 -27.87 -6.74
CA LEU A 424 13.18 -28.78 -7.37
C LEU A 424 11.86 -28.84 -6.60
N LEU A 425 11.93 -28.94 -5.27
CA LEU A 425 10.75 -28.89 -4.39
C LEU A 425 10.01 -27.54 -4.56
N ALA A 426 10.73 -26.43 -4.64
CA ALA A 426 10.14 -25.12 -4.84
C ALA A 426 9.32 -25.03 -6.14
N ARG A 427 9.87 -25.51 -7.25
CA ARG A 427 9.17 -25.53 -8.54
C ARG A 427 7.98 -26.47 -8.55
N TRP A 428 8.13 -27.67 -7.98
CA TRP A 428 7.03 -28.64 -7.89
C TRP A 428 5.90 -28.08 -7.03
N ALA A 429 6.19 -27.59 -5.82
CA ALA A 429 5.21 -27.00 -4.92
C ALA A 429 4.47 -25.78 -5.53
N ALA A 430 5.15 -24.99 -6.36
CA ALA A 430 4.53 -23.84 -7.04
C ALA A 430 3.41 -24.26 -8.00
N LEU A 431 3.53 -25.42 -8.66
CA LEU A 431 2.59 -25.90 -9.68
C LEU A 431 1.64 -26.99 -9.20
N GLU A 432 1.89 -27.59 -8.02
CA GLU A 432 1.09 -28.73 -7.55
C GLU A 432 -0.36 -28.33 -7.28
N LEU A 433 -1.30 -29.13 -7.77
CA LEU A 433 -2.73 -28.92 -7.63
C LEU A 433 -3.33 -29.78 -6.50
N ASP A 434 -2.67 -30.90 -6.18
CA ASP A 434 -3.14 -31.85 -5.18
C ASP A 434 -2.67 -31.43 -3.78
N PRO A 435 -3.60 -31.15 -2.85
CA PRO A 435 -3.26 -30.72 -1.49
C PRO A 435 -2.44 -31.76 -0.70
N GLU A 436 -2.69 -33.06 -0.91
CA GLU A 436 -1.96 -34.11 -0.19
C GLU A 436 -0.51 -34.22 -0.67
N VAL A 437 -0.30 -34.07 -1.98
CA VAL A 437 1.05 -34.01 -2.56
C VAL A 437 1.76 -32.77 -2.06
N LEU A 438 1.10 -31.62 -2.07
CA LEU A 438 1.67 -30.37 -1.55
C LEU A 438 2.08 -30.50 -0.07
N ALA A 439 1.25 -31.10 0.78
CA ALA A 439 1.58 -31.33 2.19
C ALA A 439 2.83 -32.21 2.35
N ARG A 440 2.99 -33.24 1.54
CA ARG A 440 4.22 -34.07 1.52
C ARG A 440 5.44 -33.27 1.09
N LEU A 441 5.32 -32.43 0.06
CA LEU A 441 6.40 -31.54 -0.39
C LEU A 441 6.80 -30.55 0.69
N GLN A 442 5.85 -30.01 1.45
CA GLN A 442 6.11 -29.12 2.59
C GLN A 442 6.95 -29.83 3.67
N GLN A 443 6.61 -31.08 4.00
CA GLN A 443 7.39 -31.89 4.95
C GLN A 443 8.79 -32.19 4.44
N GLU A 444 8.92 -32.64 3.19
CA GLU A 444 10.22 -32.98 2.57
C GLU A 444 11.13 -31.75 2.43
N ALA A 445 10.56 -30.58 2.15
CA ALA A 445 11.28 -29.31 2.12
C ALA A 445 11.73 -28.84 3.49
N GLY A 446 11.24 -29.43 4.58
CA GLY A 446 11.46 -28.92 5.93
C GLY A 446 10.91 -27.51 6.11
N ALA A 447 9.85 -27.15 5.39
CA ALA A 447 9.28 -25.79 5.38
C ALA A 447 8.75 -25.38 6.73
N SER A 448 8.39 -26.33 7.59
CA SER A 448 7.93 -26.10 8.96
C SER A 448 9.08 -26.01 9.96
N ALA A 449 10.31 -26.41 9.56
CA ALA A 449 11.45 -26.43 10.49
C ALA A 449 11.77 -25.03 10.99
N GLY A 450 11.76 -24.85 12.32
CA GLY A 450 12.02 -23.57 12.95
C GLY A 450 10.89 -22.53 12.86
N LEU A 451 9.75 -22.85 12.24
CA LEU A 451 8.56 -21.97 12.18
C LEU A 451 7.49 -22.42 13.18
N LEU A 452 7.27 -23.74 13.32
CA LEU A 452 6.29 -24.30 14.23
C LEU A 452 7.02 -24.87 15.44
N ASP A 453 6.87 -24.23 16.57
CA ASP A 453 7.37 -24.67 17.86
C ASP A 453 6.20 -24.61 18.84
N ASP A 454 5.59 -25.77 19.10
CA ASP A 454 4.43 -25.88 20.01
C ASP A 454 4.84 -25.62 21.48
N GLY A 455 6.12 -25.64 21.78
CA GLY A 455 6.68 -25.32 23.10
C GLY A 455 7.25 -23.89 23.19
N LEU A 456 7.06 -23.04 22.16
CA LEU A 456 7.62 -21.71 22.12
C LEU A 456 7.18 -20.86 23.31
N THR A 457 8.14 -20.51 24.16
CA THR A 457 7.96 -19.49 25.18
C THR A 457 8.67 -18.22 24.71
N PRO A 458 7.93 -17.22 24.16
CA PRO A 458 8.54 -16.02 23.65
C PRO A 458 9.25 -15.24 24.76
N VAL A 459 10.51 -14.89 24.53
CA VAL A 459 11.31 -14.14 25.51
C VAL A 459 11.38 -12.70 25.06
N PHE A 460 10.60 -11.86 25.71
CA PHE A 460 10.65 -10.42 25.47
C PHE A 460 11.98 -9.85 25.97
N PRO A 461 12.57 -8.89 25.24
CA PRO A 461 13.59 -7.99 25.80
C PRO A 461 13.00 -7.19 26.96
N ASP A 462 13.85 -6.82 27.94
CA ASP A 462 13.43 -5.92 29.00
C ASP A 462 12.95 -4.58 28.42
N GLY A 463 11.70 -4.23 28.65
CA GLY A 463 11.15 -3.01 28.07
C GLY A 463 9.66 -2.82 28.33
N PRO A 464 9.08 -1.74 27.75
CA PRO A 464 7.65 -1.46 27.88
C PRO A 464 6.76 -2.57 27.31
N ALA A 465 7.14 -3.20 26.19
CA ALA A 465 6.36 -4.28 25.58
C ALA A 465 6.17 -5.46 26.51
N GLU A 466 7.26 -5.93 27.16
CA GLU A 466 7.21 -7.04 28.13
C GLU A 466 6.26 -6.72 29.28
N ARG A 467 6.41 -5.54 29.88
CA ARG A 467 5.64 -5.11 31.04
C ARG A 467 4.18 -4.96 30.73
N LEU A 468 3.85 -4.30 29.62
CA LEU A 468 2.48 -4.18 29.12
C LEU A 468 1.86 -5.55 28.82
N TRP A 469 2.65 -6.43 28.19
CA TRP A 469 2.21 -7.79 27.86
C TRP A 469 1.88 -8.59 29.13
N ARG A 470 2.78 -8.61 30.09
CA ARG A 470 2.57 -9.33 31.37
C ARG A 470 1.42 -8.75 32.20
N SER A 471 1.15 -7.47 32.08
CA SER A 471 0.04 -6.81 32.74
C SER A 471 -1.33 -7.01 32.05
N GLY A 472 -1.42 -7.79 30.97
CA GLY A 472 -2.65 -8.00 30.22
C GLY A 472 -3.00 -6.88 29.24
N LEU A 473 -2.14 -5.85 29.11
CA LEU A 473 -2.33 -4.72 28.21
C LEU A 473 -1.76 -5.03 26.81
N ARG A 474 -2.28 -6.08 26.16
CA ARG A 474 -1.77 -6.60 24.88
C ARG A 474 -1.78 -5.55 23.77
N ARG A 475 -2.89 -4.84 23.61
CA ARG A 475 -3.02 -3.72 22.63
C ARG A 475 -2.06 -2.60 22.95
N GLY A 476 -1.84 -2.30 24.23
CA GLY A 476 -0.86 -1.31 24.66
C GLY A 476 0.56 -1.72 24.27
N ALA A 477 0.95 -2.99 24.45
CA ALA A 477 2.25 -3.50 24.00
C ALA A 477 2.45 -3.33 22.49
N ALA A 478 1.45 -3.72 21.68
CA ALA A 478 1.49 -3.58 20.23
C ALA A 478 1.53 -2.09 19.77
N ARG A 479 0.88 -1.20 20.50
CA ARG A 479 0.84 0.23 20.22
C ARG A 479 2.13 0.94 20.61
N TRP A 480 2.55 0.79 21.88
CA TRP A 480 3.57 1.63 22.48
C TRP A 480 5.00 1.13 22.28
N ASP A 481 5.19 -0.18 22.12
CA ASP A 481 6.51 -0.75 21.90
C ASP A 481 6.45 -2.00 20.99
N PRO A 482 6.00 -1.89 19.74
CA PRO A 482 5.94 -3.02 18.82
C PRO A 482 7.32 -3.54 18.41
N ALA A 483 8.38 -2.74 18.62
CA ALA A 483 9.75 -3.14 18.36
C ALA A 483 10.31 -4.06 19.46
N GLY A 484 9.75 -3.97 20.68
CA GLY A 484 10.09 -4.81 21.83
C GLY A 484 9.56 -6.24 21.78
N PHE A 485 8.83 -6.62 20.71
CA PHE A 485 8.38 -8.00 20.54
C PHE A 485 9.53 -8.93 20.09
N PRO A 486 9.55 -10.21 20.56
CA PRO A 486 10.62 -11.15 20.25
C PRO A 486 10.67 -11.52 18.76
N ARG A 487 11.90 -11.56 18.19
CA ARG A 487 12.13 -11.85 16.75
C ARG A 487 13.48 -12.53 16.51
N ARG A 488 13.99 -13.31 17.46
CA ARG A 488 15.33 -13.94 17.37
C ARG A 488 15.34 -15.19 16.50
N SER A 489 14.17 -15.80 16.29
CA SER A 489 13.98 -16.97 15.43
C SER A 489 12.78 -16.77 14.50
N ALA A 490 12.66 -17.63 13.49
CA ALA A 490 11.50 -17.63 12.60
C ALA A 490 10.18 -17.88 13.35
N ALA A 491 10.20 -18.77 14.36
CA ALA A 491 9.03 -19.05 15.21
C ALA A 491 8.65 -17.84 16.07
N GLU A 492 9.62 -17.17 16.72
CA GLU A 492 9.33 -15.94 17.46
C GLU A 492 8.80 -14.83 16.56
N ALA A 493 9.36 -14.66 15.37
CA ALA A 493 8.89 -13.67 14.40
C ALA A 493 7.49 -13.96 13.91
N LEU A 494 7.14 -15.23 13.67
CA LEU A 494 5.79 -15.65 13.30
C LEU A 494 4.80 -15.41 14.46
N TRP A 495 5.15 -15.82 15.66
CA TRP A 495 4.35 -15.53 16.85
C TRP A 495 4.11 -14.03 17.02
N THR A 496 5.17 -13.22 16.88
CA THR A 496 5.07 -11.76 16.95
C THR A 496 4.14 -11.21 15.87
N ALA A 497 4.21 -11.75 14.64
CA ALA A 497 3.31 -11.35 13.57
C ALA A 497 1.85 -11.58 13.95
N GLU A 498 1.52 -12.76 14.47
CA GLU A 498 0.18 -13.11 14.90
C GLU A 498 -0.31 -12.18 16.03
N GLN A 499 0.52 -11.90 17.03
CA GLN A 499 0.15 -10.99 18.12
C GLN A 499 -0.10 -9.56 17.64
N LEU A 500 0.79 -9.02 16.81
CA LEU A 500 0.62 -7.67 16.28
C LEU A 500 -0.62 -7.54 15.37
N LEU A 501 -0.93 -8.58 14.60
CA LEU A 501 -2.15 -8.65 13.80
C LEU A 501 -3.41 -8.69 14.67
N GLU A 502 -3.41 -9.51 15.73
CA GLU A 502 -4.54 -9.65 16.64
C GLU A 502 -4.81 -8.35 17.42
N TYR A 503 -3.77 -7.67 17.87
CA TYR A 503 -3.88 -6.50 18.74
C TYR A 503 -3.85 -5.16 17.99
N GLY A 504 -4.08 -5.15 16.67
CA GLY A 504 -4.40 -3.94 15.90
C GLY A 504 -3.21 -3.19 15.35
N ALA A 505 -2.09 -3.88 15.11
CA ALA A 505 -0.92 -3.35 14.41
C ALA A 505 -0.62 -4.15 13.11
N PRO A 506 -1.55 -4.19 12.12
CA PRO A 506 -1.47 -5.12 11.01
C PRO A 506 -0.25 -4.90 10.09
N GLU A 507 0.15 -3.66 9.84
CA GLU A 507 1.34 -3.35 9.04
C GLU A 507 2.62 -3.91 9.70
N ARG A 508 2.74 -3.74 11.00
CA ARG A 508 3.88 -4.25 11.78
C ARG A 508 3.86 -5.76 11.91
N GLY A 509 2.65 -6.35 12.03
CA GLY A 509 2.44 -7.79 11.97
C GLY A 509 2.89 -8.37 10.64
N LEU A 510 2.52 -7.75 9.54
CA LEU A 510 2.94 -8.15 8.19
C LEU A 510 4.47 -8.05 8.01
N ARG A 511 5.11 -7.02 8.55
CA ARG A 511 6.60 -6.92 8.57
C ARG A 511 7.26 -8.04 9.38
N ALA A 512 6.66 -8.43 10.48
CA ALA A 512 7.15 -9.56 11.29
C ALA A 512 6.97 -10.89 10.56
N ALA A 513 5.86 -11.09 9.84
CA ALA A 513 5.64 -12.25 8.97
C ALA A 513 6.66 -12.32 7.83
N ASP A 514 6.95 -11.19 7.17
CA ASP A 514 8.02 -11.09 6.18
C ASP A 514 9.39 -11.46 6.77
N ALA A 515 9.66 -11.09 8.02
CA ALA A 515 10.89 -11.47 8.71
C ALA A 515 10.93 -12.97 9.00
N ALA A 516 9.83 -13.56 9.49
CA ALA A 516 9.71 -14.99 9.71
C ALA A 516 9.96 -15.79 8.42
N TRP A 517 9.35 -15.36 7.32
CA TRP A 517 9.55 -15.98 6.00
C TRP A 517 11.01 -15.93 5.55
N ARG A 518 11.67 -14.75 5.67
CA ARG A 518 13.10 -14.60 5.34
C ARG A 518 13.99 -15.51 6.20
N MET A 519 13.72 -15.59 7.51
CA MET A 519 14.46 -16.46 8.44
C MET A 519 14.25 -17.94 8.13
N ALA A 520 13.08 -18.31 7.59
CA ALA A 520 12.80 -19.68 7.13
C ALA A 520 13.40 -20.01 5.76
N GLY A 521 14.14 -19.07 5.14
CA GLY A 521 14.88 -19.26 3.89
C GLY A 521 14.31 -18.50 2.70
N ALA A 522 13.01 -18.21 2.65
CA ALA A 522 12.29 -17.47 1.57
C ALA A 522 12.57 -17.98 0.13
N ASP A 523 13.00 -19.23 0.01
CA ASP A 523 13.41 -19.89 -1.25
C ASP A 523 12.37 -20.87 -1.77
N LEU A 524 11.24 -21.00 -1.06
CA LEU A 524 10.06 -21.74 -1.47
C LEU A 524 8.91 -20.74 -1.73
N PRO A 525 7.93 -21.08 -2.58
CA PRO A 525 6.72 -20.28 -2.73
C PRO A 525 5.95 -20.24 -1.40
N ALA A 526 5.27 -19.14 -1.11
CA ALA A 526 4.57 -18.94 0.17
C ALA A 526 3.62 -20.10 0.52
N ARG A 527 2.93 -20.66 -0.47
CA ARG A 527 2.04 -21.81 -0.31
C ARG A 527 2.74 -23.12 0.11
N ALA A 528 4.05 -23.19 -0.01
CA ALA A 528 4.84 -24.33 0.47
C ALA A 528 5.20 -24.24 1.96
N TYR A 529 4.91 -23.13 2.61
CA TYR A 529 5.08 -22.96 4.06
C TYR A 529 3.79 -23.27 4.82
N PRO A 530 3.86 -23.48 6.15
CA PRO A 530 2.69 -23.70 6.98
C PRO A 530 1.62 -22.61 6.81
N GLU A 531 0.35 -22.98 6.89
CA GLU A 531 -0.79 -22.08 6.71
C GLU A 531 -0.75 -20.88 7.68
N ARG A 532 -0.26 -21.07 8.91
CA ARG A 532 -0.06 -19.98 9.88
C ARG A 532 0.80 -18.86 9.30
N LEU A 533 1.93 -19.19 8.65
CA LEU A 533 2.78 -18.18 8.01
C LEU A 533 2.07 -17.56 6.79
N GLN A 534 1.39 -18.37 5.97
CA GLN A 534 0.65 -17.86 4.82
C GLN A 534 -0.43 -16.85 5.26
N ARG A 535 -1.18 -17.14 6.32
CA ARG A 535 -2.18 -16.24 6.90
C ARG A 535 -1.54 -14.96 7.49
N ALA A 536 -0.38 -15.07 8.10
CA ALA A 536 0.35 -13.91 8.61
C ALA A 536 0.90 -13.01 7.49
N LEU A 537 1.29 -13.58 6.35
CA LEU A 537 1.69 -12.86 5.13
C LEU A 537 0.50 -12.26 4.36
N HIS A 538 -0.71 -12.80 4.54
CA HIS A 538 -1.95 -12.35 3.93
C HIS A 538 -3.01 -12.14 5.01
N PRO A 539 -2.80 -11.20 5.94
CA PRO A 539 -3.74 -10.97 7.03
C PRO A 539 -5.04 -10.35 6.52
N LEU A 540 -6.11 -10.60 7.26
CA LEU A 540 -7.43 -10.00 7.00
C LEU A 540 -7.93 -9.33 8.29
N PRO A 541 -7.41 -8.14 8.64
CA PRO A 541 -7.69 -7.49 9.93
C PRO A 541 -9.11 -6.93 10.02
N PHE A 542 -9.77 -6.66 8.89
CA PHE A 542 -11.11 -6.08 8.81
C PHE A 542 -12.07 -6.94 7.97
N PRO A 543 -12.31 -8.23 8.32
CA PRO A 543 -13.06 -9.15 7.47
C PRO A 543 -14.50 -8.71 7.22
N GLY A 544 -15.20 -8.24 8.25
CA GLY A 544 -16.59 -7.78 8.16
C GLY A 544 -16.75 -6.55 7.26
N PRO A 545 -16.04 -5.45 7.51
CA PRO A 545 -16.04 -4.28 6.62
C PRO A 545 -15.66 -4.62 5.19
N THR A 546 -14.58 -5.39 4.96
CA THR A 546 -14.14 -5.82 3.62
C THR A 546 -15.25 -6.56 2.87
N TRP A 547 -15.91 -7.52 3.53
CA TRP A 547 -16.99 -8.28 2.93
C TRP A 547 -18.20 -7.41 2.59
N ARG A 548 -18.70 -6.60 3.55
CA ARG A 548 -19.85 -5.72 3.31
C ARG A 548 -19.59 -4.75 2.17
N SER A 549 -18.43 -4.12 2.14
CA SER A 549 -18.05 -3.17 1.10
C SER A 549 -17.93 -3.83 -0.27
N ALA A 550 -17.34 -5.01 -0.35
CA ALA A 550 -17.20 -5.78 -1.59
C ALA A 550 -18.56 -6.20 -2.16
N VAL A 551 -19.46 -6.71 -1.31
CA VAL A 551 -20.82 -7.10 -1.72
C VAL A 551 -21.61 -5.87 -2.22
N ALA A 552 -21.56 -4.75 -1.49
CA ALA A 552 -22.26 -3.52 -1.87
C ALA A 552 -21.71 -2.90 -3.18
N ALA A 553 -20.45 -3.15 -3.49
CA ALA A 553 -19.78 -2.65 -4.70
C ALA A 553 -19.80 -3.65 -5.87
N GLU A 554 -20.34 -4.85 -5.69
CA GLU A 554 -20.38 -5.93 -6.69
C GLU A 554 -18.98 -6.30 -7.23
N VAL A 555 -18.01 -6.38 -6.34
CA VAL A 555 -16.61 -6.72 -6.66
C VAL A 555 -16.14 -7.88 -5.77
N PRO A 556 -15.27 -8.80 -6.26
CA PRO A 556 -14.75 -9.87 -5.42
C PRO A 556 -14.03 -9.33 -4.18
N TRP A 557 -14.42 -9.81 -3.00
CA TRP A 557 -13.80 -9.38 -1.74
C TRP A 557 -12.29 -9.65 -1.70
N THR A 558 -11.84 -10.69 -2.38
CA THR A 558 -10.43 -11.05 -2.53
C THR A 558 -9.66 -9.96 -3.30
N LEU A 559 -10.29 -9.36 -4.31
CA LEU A 559 -9.69 -8.26 -5.07
C LEU A 559 -9.60 -6.99 -4.22
N VAL A 560 -10.63 -6.68 -3.40
CA VAL A 560 -10.60 -5.57 -2.44
C VAL A 560 -9.46 -5.79 -1.43
N SER A 561 -9.31 -7.01 -0.91
CA SER A 561 -8.23 -7.37 0.01
C SER A 561 -6.84 -7.25 -0.63
N GLY A 562 -6.70 -7.67 -1.88
CA GLY A 562 -5.47 -7.53 -2.65
C GLY A 562 -5.07 -6.07 -2.82
N VAL A 563 -6.03 -5.20 -3.18
CA VAL A 563 -5.81 -3.75 -3.30
C VAL A 563 -5.41 -3.15 -1.94
N ALA A 564 -6.17 -3.38 -0.87
CA ALA A 564 -5.87 -2.82 0.45
C ALA A 564 -4.49 -3.25 0.97
N ARG A 565 -4.10 -4.51 0.72
CA ARG A 565 -2.78 -5.02 1.08
C ARG A 565 -1.65 -4.30 0.32
N GLU A 566 -1.80 -4.09 -0.96
CA GLU A 566 -0.76 -3.46 -1.79
C GLU A 566 -0.72 -1.94 -1.63
N GLU A 567 -1.86 -1.29 -1.36
CA GLU A 567 -1.93 0.16 -1.16
C GLU A 567 -1.38 0.62 0.19
N SER A 568 -1.75 -0.04 1.28
CA SER A 568 -1.43 0.42 2.64
C SER A 568 -0.74 -0.63 3.51
N ARG A 569 -0.61 -1.88 3.07
CA ARG A 569 -0.26 -3.01 3.94
C ARG A 569 -1.18 -3.11 5.16
N TRP A 570 -2.44 -2.76 4.99
CA TRP A 570 -3.46 -2.68 6.03
C TRP A 570 -3.20 -1.61 7.12
N GLU A 571 -2.35 -0.62 6.85
CA GLU A 571 -2.15 0.52 7.74
C GLU A 571 -3.24 1.56 7.53
N ALA A 572 -4.16 1.68 8.51
CA ALA A 572 -5.31 2.58 8.40
C ALA A 572 -4.89 4.07 8.33
N ALA A 573 -3.79 4.42 8.97
CA ALA A 573 -3.26 5.79 8.99
C ALA A 573 -2.27 6.07 7.83
N ALA A 574 -2.17 5.18 6.84
CA ALA A 574 -1.24 5.34 5.73
C ALA A 574 -1.55 6.59 4.91
N ILE A 575 -0.48 7.33 4.58
CA ILE A 575 -0.50 8.49 3.68
C ILE A 575 0.62 8.32 2.68
N SER A 576 0.31 8.42 1.38
CA SER A 576 1.32 8.42 0.34
C SER A 576 2.00 9.79 0.20
N GLU A 577 3.14 9.83 -0.49
CA GLU A 577 3.84 11.08 -0.82
C GLU A 577 2.98 12.07 -1.62
N VAL A 578 1.97 11.57 -2.32
CA VAL A 578 1.05 12.38 -3.13
C VAL A 578 -0.31 12.62 -2.43
N GLY A 579 -0.43 12.30 -1.14
CA GLY A 579 -1.59 12.60 -0.32
C GLY A 579 -2.75 11.61 -0.42
N ALA A 580 -2.57 10.42 -1.00
CA ALA A 580 -3.55 9.34 -0.91
C ALA A 580 -3.64 8.81 0.54
N ARG A 581 -4.83 8.39 0.99
CA ARG A 581 -5.11 8.13 2.41
C ARG A 581 -5.83 6.83 2.68
N GLY A 582 -5.52 6.27 3.85
CA GLY A 582 -6.24 5.15 4.45
C GLY A 582 -5.94 3.82 3.80
N LEU A 583 -6.72 2.80 4.17
CA LEU A 583 -6.50 1.41 3.73
C LEU A 583 -6.49 1.24 2.21
N MET A 584 -7.35 1.97 1.51
CA MET A 584 -7.50 1.88 0.06
C MET A 584 -6.76 3.00 -0.70
N GLN A 585 -5.96 3.82 -0.01
CA GLN A 585 -5.15 4.90 -0.58
C GLN A 585 -5.92 5.79 -1.56
N LEU A 586 -7.07 6.27 -1.11
CA LEU A 586 -7.89 7.16 -1.92
C LEU A 586 -7.31 8.58 -1.95
N MET A 587 -7.22 9.15 -3.14
CA MET A 587 -7.02 10.59 -3.28
C MET A 587 -8.28 11.33 -2.81
N PRO A 588 -8.16 12.48 -2.12
CA PRO A 588 -9.33 13.22 -1.62
C PRO A 588 -10.37 13.50 -2.72
N ALA A 589 -9.94 13.99 -3.88
CA ALA A 589 -10.83 14.25 -5.00
C ALA A 589 -11.55 13.00 -5.52
N THR A 590 -10.88 11.84 -5.50
CA THR A 590 -11.50 10.56 -5.85
C THR A 590 -12.55 10.17 -4.81
N ALA A 591 -12.23 10.32 -3.53
CA ALA A 591 -13.14 10.03 -2.43
C ALA A 591 -14.41 10.89 -2.49
N ASP A 592 -14.26 12.20 -2.75
CA ASP A 592 -15.37 13.14 -2.95
C ASP A 592 -16.24 12.75 -4.15
N GLY A 593 -15.61 12.41 -5.27
CA GLY A 593 -16.31 11.98 -6.48
C GLY A 593 -17.11 10.69 -6.26
N VAL A 594 -16.52 9.70 -5.59
CA VAL A 594 -17.19 8.44 -5.25
C VAL A 594 -18.32 8.69 -4.26
N ALA A 595 -18.11 9.50 -3.23
CA ALA A 595 -19.15 9.85 -2.27
C ALA A 595 -20.35 10.51 -2.97
N ALA A 596 -20.10 11.50 -3.85
CA ALA A 596 -21.14 12.19 -4.61
C ALA A 596 -21.93 11.25 -5.52
N LEU A 597 -21.26 10.32 -6.22
CA LEU A 597 -21.91 9.32 -7.09
C LEU A 597 -22.86 8.41 -6.31
N HIS A 598 -22.64 8.21 -5.03
CA HIS A 598 -23.44 7.32 -4.18
C HIS A 598 -24.33 8.08 -3.17
N GLY A 599 -24.46 9.41 -3.30
CA GLY A 599 -25.29 10.22 -2.41
C GLY A 599 -24.78 10.29 -0.97
N LEU A 600 -23.49 10.04 -0.77
CA LEU A 600 -22.83 10.14 0.52
C LEU A 600 -22.29 11.58 0.72
N PRO A 601 -22.23 12.09 1.95
CA PRO A 601 -21.58 13.36 2.21
C PRO A 601 -20.08 13.27 1.89
N PRO A 602 -19.46 14.38 1.40
CA PRO A 602 -18.02 14.38 1.15
C PRO A 602 -17.26 14.08 2.45
N PRO A 603 -16.33 13.12 2.45
CA PRO A 603 -15.58 12.76 3.64
C PRO A 603 -14.58 13.86 4.01
N THR A 604 -14.38 14.12 5.30
CA THR A 604 -13.21 14.91 5.72
C THR A 604 -11.93 14.10 5.49
N LEU A 605 -10.80 14.80 5.45
CA LEU A 605 -9.49 14.16 5.22
C LEU A 605 -9.14 13.14 6.31
N GLU A 606 -9.56 13.41 7.55
CA GLU A 606 -9.35 12.55 8.72
C GLU A 606 -10.21 11.28 8.64
N ARG A 607 -11.43 11.41 8.14
CA ARG A 607 -12.35 10.27 8.01
C ARG A 607 -11.88 9.23 6.99
N LEU A 608 -11.01 9.58 6.06
CA LEU A 608 -10.40 8.62 5.13
C LEU A 608 -9.47 7.61 5.82
N PHE A 609 -9.07 7.86 7.06
CA PHE A 609 -8.33 6.92 7.91
C PHE A 609 -9.25 5.94 8.68
N GLU A 610 -10.57 6.17 8.67
CA GLU A 610 -11.52 5.23 9.24
C GLU A 610 -11.56 3.96 8.37
N PRO A 611 -11.23 2.76 8.92
CA PRO A 611 -11.14 1.54 8.11
C PRO A 611 -12.42 1.23 7.32
N GLU A 612 -13.57 1.40 7.96
CA GLU A 612 -14.87 1.11 7.33
C GLU A 612 -15.14 2.04 6.16
N LEU A 613 -14.95 3.36 6.33
CA LEU A 613 -15.19 4.34 5.27
C LEU A 613 -14.18 4.19 4.13
N SER A 614 -12.89 3.97 4.46
CA SER A 614 -11.86 3.76 3.45
C SER A 614 -12.15 2.53 2.59
N LEU A 615 -12.54 1.41 3.21
CA LEU A 615 -12.93 0.19 2.50
C LEU A 615 -14.21 0.39 1.68
N GLU A 616 -15.21 1.10 2.24
CA GLU A 616 -16.45 1.37 1.52
C GLU A 616 -16.21 2.17 0.24
N LEU A 617 -15.56 3.33 0.35
CA LEU A 617 -15.30 4.20 -0.80
C LEU A 617 -14.35 3.55 -1.80
N GLY A 618 -13.28 2.89 -1.32
CA GLY A 618 -12.33 2.20 -2.18
C GLY A 618 -12.92 1.02 -2.92
N ALA A 619 -13.77 0.22 -2.26
CA ALA A 619 -14.48 -0.88 -2.91
C ALA A 619 -15.48 -0.37 -3.95
N ARG A 620 -16.18 0.75 -3.71
CA ARG A 620 -17.11 1.36 -4.68
C ARG A 620 -16.37 1.84 -5.94
N GLU A 621 -15.20 2.48 -5.78
CA GLU A 621 -14.37 2.86 -6.93
C GLU A 621 -13.86 1.62 -7.69
N LEU A 622 -13.33 0.63 -6.97
CA LEU A 622 -12.86 -0.61 -7.58
C LEU A 622 -14.00 -1.37 -8.29
N GLY A 623 -15.20 -1.42 -7.70
CA GLY A 623 -16.40 -2.02 -8.30
C GLY A 623 -16.86 -1.28 -9.55
N ARG A 624 -16.82 0.06 -9.56
CA ARG A 624 -17.06 0.87 -10.74
C ARG A 624 -16.08 0.51 -11.87
N LEU A 625 -14.80 0.44 -11.56
CA LEU A 625 -13.77 0.04 -12.53
C LEU A 625 -13.95 -1.42 -12.98
N TYR A 626 -14.25 -2.33 -12.06
CA TYR A 626 -14.46 -3.73 -12.36
C TYR A 626 -15.61 -3.93 -13.37
N ARG A 627 -16.74 -3.25 -13.19
CA ARG A 627 -17.86 -3.23 -14.16
C ARG A 627 -17.46 -2.56 -15.48
N ALA A 628 -16.71 -1.45 -15.43
CA ALA A 628 -16.26 -0.73 -16.63
C ALA A 628 -15.33 -1.57 -17.53
N PHE A 629 -14.71 -2.60 -16.97
CA PHE A 629 -13.87 -3.58 -17.67
C PHE A 629 -14.49 -4.99 -17.73
N GLU A 630 -15.82 -5.07 -17.78
CA GLU A 630 -16.56 -6.32 -18.00
C GLU A 630 -16.17 -7.43 -17.00
N SER A 631 -16.02 -7.06 -15.73
CA SER A 631 -15.63 -7.95 -14.64
C SER A 631 -14.23 -8.59 -14.79
N GLN A 632 -13.33 -7.94 -15.52
CA GLN A 632 -11.95 -8.37 -15.65
C GLN A 632 -11.08 -7.78 -14.53
N PRO A 633 -10.47 -8.59 -13.64
CA PRO A 633 -9.75 -8.08 -12.48
C PRO A 633 -8.43 -7.38 -12.82
N ALA A 634 -7.72 -7.82 -13.87
CA ALA A 634 -6.43 -7.25 -14.24
C ALA A 634 -6.56 -5.80 -14.75
N PRO A 635 -7.46 -5.47 -15.72
CA PRO A 635 -7.69 -4.10 -16.11
C PRO A 635 -8.25 -3.22 -14.98
N ALA A 636 -9.12 -3.77 -14.12
CA ALA A 636 -9.67 -3.02 -12.99
C ALA A 636 -8.58 -2.62 -11.98
N ALA A 637 -7.70 -3.54 -11.61
CA ALA A 637 -6.57 -3.26 -10.73
C ALA A 637 -5.58 -2.26 -11.35
N ALA A 638 -5.26 -2.42 -12.64
CA ALA A 638 -4.41 -1.46 -13.36
C ALA A 638 -5.03 -0.07 -13.43
N ALA A 639 -6.36 0.02 -13.63
CA ALA A 639 -7.10 1.27 -13.68
C ALA A 639 -7.12 1.97 -12.32
N TYR A 640 -7.23 1.21 -11.23
CA TYR A 640 -7.16 1.75 -9.87
C TYR A 640 -5.85 2.49 -9.61
N ASN A 641 -4.75 1.94 -10.09
CA ASN A 641 -3.40 2.53 -9.93
C ASN A 641 -3.06 3.62 -10.95
N ALA A 642 -3.36 3.41 -12.24
CA ALA A 642 -2.90 4.28 -13.33
C ALA A 642 -4.01 5.11 -14.01
N GLY A 643 -5.26 4.92 -13.59
CA GLY A 643 -6.43 5.55 -14.17
C GLY A 643 -7.05 4.76 -15.34
N GLU A 644 -8.35 4.90 -15.49
CA GLU A 644 -9.17 4.13 -16.42
C GLU A 644 -8.75 4.29 -17.88
N ALA A 645 -8.47 5.52 -18.32
CA ALA A 645 -8.08 5.79 -19.69
C ALA A 645 -6.81 5.04 -20.11
N GLN A 646 -5.80 5.03 -19.23
CA GLN A 646 -4.55 4.32 -19.48
C GLN A 646 -4.76 2.79 -19.49
N ALA A 647 -5.59 2.26 -18.60
CA ALA A 647 -5.92 0.85 -18.56
C ALA A 647 -6.68 0.39 -19.84
N ARG A 648 -7.56 1.23 -20.38
CA ARG A 648 -8.26 0.99 -21.66
C ARG A 648 -7.27 0.93 -22.84
N LEU A 649 -6.23 1.76 -22.85
CA LEU A 649 -5.19 1.69 -23.88
C LEU A 649 -4.48 0.33 -23.85
N TRP A 650 -4.09 -0.15 -22.67
CA TRP A 650 -3.45 -1.46 -22.55
C TRP A 650 -4.38 -2.62 -22.91
N LEU A 651 -5.67 -2.49 -22.60
CA LEU A 651 -6.67 -3.50 -23.01
C LEU A 651 -6.79 -3.56 -24.54
N ALA A 652 -6.81 -2.42 -25.22
CA ALA A 652 -6.81 -2.34 -26.67
C ALA A 652 -5.52 -2.94 -27.29
N GLU A 653 -4.36 -2.73 -26.65
CA GLU A 653 -3.09 -3.33 -27.08
C GLU A 653 -3.07 -4.85 -26.87
N CYS A 654 -3.68 -5.34 -25.81
CA CYS A 654 -3.82 -6.75 -25.54
C CYS A 654 -4.66 -7.46 -26.63
N GLY A 655 -5.75 -6.84 -27.06
CA GLY A 655 -6.72 -7.41 -28.01
C GLY A 655 -7.61 -8.48 -27.37
N ALA A 656 -8.67 -8.87 -28.05
CA ALA A 656 -9.61 -9.88 -27.56
C ALA A 656 -9.26 -11.29 -28.12
N PRO A 657 -9.40 -12.37 -27.31
CA PRO A 657 -9.58 -12.35 -25.86
C PRO A 657 -8.32 -11.85 -25.13
N CYS A 658 -8.50 -11.19 -23.99
CA CYS A 658 -7.37 -10.65 -23.21
C CYS A 658 -7.35 -11.27 -21.81
N PRO A 659 -6.76 -12.44 -21.60
CA PRO A 659 -6.60 -13.00 -20.27
C PRO A 659 -5.61 -12.19 -19.43
N SER A 660 -5.71 -12.31 -18.10
CA SER A 660 -4.92 -11.50 -17.17
C SER A 660 -3.41 -11.53 -17.42
N GLU A 661 -2.84 -12.69 -17.76
CA GLU A 661 -1.42 -12.84 -18.05
C GLU A 661 -0.98 -12.07 -19.30
N ARG A 662 -1.83 -12.01 -20.33
CA ARG A 662 -1.57 -11.23 -21.53
C ARG A 662 -1.77 -9.73 -21.29
N TYR A 663 -2.81 -9.36 -20.54
CA TYR A 663 -3.04 -7.98 -20.15
C TYR A 663 -1.86 -7.39 -19.37
N VAL A 664 -1.37 -8.10 -18.37
CA VAL A 664 -0.25 -7.64 -17.52
C VAL A 664 1.02 -7.37 -18.35
N VAL A 665 1.27 -8.16 -19.38
CA VAL A 665 2.40 -7.96 -20.31
C VAL A 665 2.21 -6.70 -21.17
N SER A 666 0.97 -6.31 -21.47
CA SER A 666 0.65 -5.09 -22.22
C SER A 666 0.86 -3.81 -21.39
N ILE A 667 0.90 -3.90 -20.06
CA ILE A 667 1.12 -2.74 -19.18
C ILE A 667 2.53 -2.16 -19.40
N SER A 668 2.60 -0.98 -19.97
CA SER A 668 3.88 -0.33 -20.28
C SER A 668 4.57 0.32 -19.09
N PHE A 669 3.82 0.62 -18.01
CA PHE A 669 4.36 1.21 -16.78
C PHE A 669 4.82 0.12 -15.82
N SER A 670 6.11 0.06 -15.54
CA SER A 670 6.71 -1.00 -14.70
C SER A 670 6.13 -1.04 -13.28
N VAL A 671 5.81 0.13 -12.71
CA VAL A 671 5.19 0.25 -11.38
C VAL A 671 3.79 -0.35 -11.41
N THR A 672 2.94 0.06 -12.36
CA THR A 672 1.57 -0.44 -12.49
C THR A 672 1.55 -1.93 -12.87
N SER A 673 2.48 -2.39 -13.72
CA SER A 673 2.60 -3.82 -14.05
C SER A 673 2.91 -4.66 -12.82
N ARG A 674 3.82 -4.19 -11.95
CA ARG A 674 4.12 -4.85 -10.67
C ARG A 674 2.91 -4.82 -9.75
N TYR A 675 2.35 -3.65 -9.51
CA TYR A 675 1.16 -3.47 -8.68
C TYR A 675 0.02 -4.41 -9.08
N THR A 676 -0.31 -4.44 -10.38
CA THR A 676 -1.38 -5.32 -10.89
C THR A 676 -1.09 -6.80 -10.61
N ARG A 677 0.14 -7.25 -10.82
CA ARG A 677 0.54 -8.63 -10.49
C ARG A 677 0.44 -8.93 -9.01
N ASP A 678 0.94 -8.03 -8.17
CA ASP A 678 0.96 -8.22 -6.72
C ASP A 678 -0.48 -8.24 -6.17
N VAL A 679 -1.37 -7.36 -6.63
CA VAL A 679 -2.81 -7.37 -6.29
C VAL A 679 -3.48 -8.68 -6.72
N LEU A 680 -3.25 -9.15 -7.95
CA LEU A 680 -3.89 -10.37 -8.44
C LEU A 680 -3.36 -11.63 -7.74
N ALA A 681 -2.06 -11.69 -7.47
CA ALA A 681 -1.45 -12.78 -6.71
C ALA A 681 -1.98 -12.81 -5.26
N ALA A 682 -2.08 -11.65 -4.62
CA ALA A 682 -2.67 -11.55 -3.29
C ALA A 682 -4.14 -11.96 -3.29
N ALA A 683 -4.93 -11.50 -4.26
CA ALA A 683 -6.34 -11.86 -4.40
C ALA A 683 -6.54 -13.38 -4.54
N ALA A 684 -5.71 -14.04 -5.37
CA ALA A 684 -5.72 -15.49 -5.52
C ALA A 684 -5.38 -16.19 -4.19
N THR A 685 -4.34 -15.72 -3.49
CA THR A 685 -3.94 -16.28 -2.19
C THR A 685 -5.02 -16.09 -1.12
N TYR A 686 -5.69 -14.93 -1.08
CA TYR A 686 -6.84 -14.73 -0.18
C TYR A 686 -7.95 -15.74 -0.48
N GLY A 687 -8.24 -16.01 -1.75
CA GLY A 687 -9.22 -17.02 -2.15
C GLY A 687 -8.84 -18.45 -1.72
N GLU A 688 -7.56 -18.81 -1.85
CA GLU A 688 -7.04 -20.12 -1.41
C GLU A 688 -7.10 -20.27 0.12
N LEU A 689 -6.73 -19.24 0.88
CA LEU A 689 -6.63 -19.31 2.35
C LEU A 689 -7.97 -19.17 3.08
N TYR A 690 -8.90 -18.39 2.53
CA TYR A 690 -10.11 -18.00 3.24
C TYR A 690 -11.40 -18.43 2.51
N GLY A 691 -11.31 -18.99 1.31
CA GLY A 691 -12.43 -19.49 0.54
C GLY A 691 -13.31 -18.40 -0.11
N ALA A 692 -14.53 -18.78 -0.45
CA ALA A 692 -15.46 -17.90 -1.15
C ALA A 692 -15.99 -16.73 -0.29
N ARG A 693 -15.93 -16.86 1.04
CA ARG A 693 -16.36 -15.85 2.00
C ARG A 693 -15.30 -15.70 3.10
N PRO A 694 -14.95 -14.47 3.50
CA PRO A 694 -14.00 -14.28 4.60
C PRO A 694 -14.61 -14.76 5.93
N PRO A 695 -13.80 -15.24 6.89
CA PRO A 695 -14.27 -15.60 8.21
C PRO A 695 -14.78 -14.35 8.94
N LEU A 696 -16.06 -14.30 9.26
CA LEU A 696 -16.65 -13.20 10.02
C LEU A 696 -16.46 -13.44 11.53
N ALA A 697 -16.55 -12.39 12.35
CA ALA A 697 -16.35 -12.48 13.80
C ALA A 697 -17.34 -13.46 14.47
N SER A 698 -18.56 -13.59 13.92
CA SER A 698 -19.55 -14.59 14.35
C SER A 698 -19.07 -16.03 14.13
N ASP A 699 -18.29 -16.28 13.09
CA ASP A 699 -17.81 -17.61 12.75
C ASP A 699 -16.68 -18.04 13.69
N ARG A 700 -15.80 -17.10 14.07
CA ARG A 700 -14.74 -17.34 15.07
C ARG A 700 -15.28 -17.60 16.47
N ALA A 701 -16.37 -16.93 16.87
CA ALA A 701 -17.02 -17.16 18.16
C ALA A 701 -17.63 -18.56 18.27
N VAL A 702 -18.11 -19.11 17.15
CA VAL A 702 -18.66 -20.47 17.08
C VAL A 702 -17.55 -21.53 17.13
N GLU A 703 -16.42 -21.31 16.43
CA GLU A 703 -15.27 -22.23 16.47
C GLU A 703 -14.55 -22.25 17.82
N GLN A 704 -14.59 -21.16 18.59
CA GLN A 704 -13.94 -21.04 19.90
C GLN A 704 -14.91 -21.28 21.08
N GLY A 705 -16.17 -21.64 20.82
CA GLY A 705 -17.16 -21.89 21.87
C GLY A 705 -17.51 -20.66 22.72
N LEU A 706 -17.24 -19.45 22.25
CA LEU A 706 -17.52 -18.20 22.94
C LEU A 706 -18.93 -17.68 22.58
N PRO A 707 -19.72 -17.20 23.56
CA PRO A 707 -21.04 -16.64 23.27
C PRO A 707 -20.94 -15.37 22.41
N ALA A 708 -21.87 -15.20 21.48
CA ALA A 708 -21.94 -14.17 20.44
C ALA A 708 -21.99 -12.68 20.92
N ALA A 709 -21.72 -12.40 22.17
CA ALA A 709 -21.85 -11.09 22.80
C ALA A 709 -20.63 -10.15 22.64
N ALA A 710 -19.56 -10.57 21.96
CA ALA A 710 -18.35 -9.75 21.79
C ALA A 710 -18.34 -8.84 20.53
N ALA A 711 -19.44 -8.73 19.80
CA ALA A 711 -19.54 -7.99 18.53
C ALA A 711 -20.02 -6.53 18.67
N VAL A 712 -20.05 -5.96 19.87
CA VAL A 712 -20.53 -4.58 20.09
C VAL A 712 -19.39 -3.71 20.64
N ILE A 713 -18.45 -3.33 19.80
CA ILE A 713 -17.63 -2.14 20.04
C ILE A 713 -17.47 -1.42 18.71
N ASN A 714 -18.49 -0.70 18.30
CA ASN A 714 -18.46 0.47 17.44
C ASN A 714 -19.81 1.19 17.53
N GLY A 715 -20.18 1.51 18.77
CA GLY A 715 -21.30 2.40 19.05
C GLY A 715 -20.77 3.80 19.33
N ARG A 716 -20.61 4.62 18.31
CA ARG A 716 -20.92 6.04 18.42
C ARG A 716 -22.12 6.27 17.55
N GLY A 717 -23.27 6.25 18.22
CA GLY A 717 -24.53 6.63 17.68
C GLY A 717 -24.51 8.11 17.28
N SER A 718 -25.25 8.35 16.24
CA SER A 718 -25.82 9.62 15.86
C SER A 718 -26.46 10.33 17.04
N GLU A 719 -26.00 11.53 17.39
CA GLU A 719 -26.81 12.73 17.63
C GLU A 719 -25.97 13.95 17.33
#